data_db70bc6b7ddec0154cde0ede4929efed
#
_entry.id   db70bc6b7ddec0154cde0ede4929efed
#
_cell.length_a   1.000
_cell.length_b   1.000
_cell.length_c   1.000
_cell.angle_alpha   90.00
_cell.angle_beta   90.00
_cell.angle_gamma   90.00
#
_symmetry.space_group_name_H-M   'P 1'
#
loop_
_entity.id
_entity.type
_entity.pdbx_description
1 polymer ?
#
loop_
_entity_poly.entity_id
_entity_poly.type
_entity_poly.pdbx_seq_one_letter_code
_entity_poly.pdbx_strand_id
1 'polypeptide(L)'
;MTFALRAAWVSLSGRPGRTLLTAAGVAAAALVLGVALSVAYSLSTGFDRAADRAGLPTIVARFADEDAGDVDAVVRNLPNLAAASYRYEQTGVSLTAGGHRLDQGVVEVVRGGRRGYAVVAGRDVRDDARGGALEVVVERGLAREWGLGVGDRLGVGRLGDARIAGIAVAPDNVAFPLAKTARVIVGERTLLRRFGAPAGARFPVNSALLWARDDARSDVLVSAARQSSFGLRRLRFLTRDGVEALIGQAAGIVVALLVSFGIVAAGLAGVLLAAGAQAEVARALDRIGLQRALGVTPGAVVATHAARGVLVAVPAAALGLAAGGLVARAPTERVLGSLNELPPDGGMLAALLAAIGVAVVTLVAAASALPAWRATRRSPAALLRGGDLSPHLKADSPRSGSRGRGGVSAGRRPGGLGVLGVRLVAARRARFASLVVVLGTATGVVLLLLAIASLLQALRDDPATLGKRYQLTTRLPETATDAVKAIPGVRDAAVRYSADAVGASSLGSPLKLIAYSSGDHTRFEAPPLAEGRRARTAGEAEVGVGLADALGLRPGATLAVQPLGPREARFRVVGVVRALQDEGRVAYVAPDRLRAAGASLDGPMVLRLAPGADRVRITRGLRALGAGADAVRGATGDSGAFLDVLARLLRIVAAAVALVCLHALVSALALTARERRGAVATLRAAGADGRALRRLLGGAALAVVVPSVIVAIVLEAAVLSPLVAHVAAGYADLPLGADARQVTLVAGSLLVLAGLAASLTGRRLAREPIVAGLREEA
;
A
#
# COMPACT_ATOMS: atom_id res chain seq x y z
N MET A 1 4.26 -19.63 40.91
CA MET A 1 4.71 -18.67 39.87
C MET A 1 6.21 -18.34 39.96
N THR A 2 6.75 -18.11 41.14
CA THR A 2 8.18 -17.81 41.34
C THR A 2 9.16 -18.87 40.88
N PHE A 3 8.85 -20.18 41.10
CA PHE A 3 9.70 -21.29 40.68
C PHE A 3 9.82 -21.40 39.14
N ALA A 4 8.70 -21.32 38.41
CA ALA A 4 8.69 -21.42 36.96
C ALA A 4 9.48 -20.27 36.29
N LEU A 5 9.37 -19.05 36.84
CA LEU A 5 10.10 -17.88 36.35
C LEU A 5 11.62 -17.99 36.63
N ARG A 6 12.01 -18.41 37.82
CA ARG A 6 13.44 -18.64 38.16
C ARG A 6 14.07 -19.71 37.29
N ALA A 7 13.38 -20.86 37.13
CA ALA A 7 13.84 -21.96 36.28
C ALA A 7 13.95 -21.53 34.81
N ALA A 8 13.00 -20.74 34.31
CA ALA A 8 13.03 -20.18 32.97
C ALA A 8 14.24 -19.23 32.78
N TRP A 9 14.47 -18.33 33.74
CA TRP A 9 15.59 -17.36 33.70
C TRP A 9 16.96 -18.05 33.66
N VAL A 10 17.20 -19.01 34.58
CA VAL A 10 18.45 -19.80 34.61
C VAL A 10 18.67 -20.54 33.29
N SER A 11 17.60 -21.07 32.67
CA SER A 11 17.72 -21.75 31.38
C SER A 11 18.06 -20.84 30.22
N LEU A 12 17.67 -19.53 30.30
CA LEU A 12 17.95 -18.52 29.29
C LEU A 12 19.36 -17.98 29.40
N SER A 13 19.81 -17.68 30.62
CA SER A 13 21.17 -17.14 30.89
C SER A 13 22.27 -18.14 30.57
N GLY A 14 22.02 -19.44 30.70
CA GLY A 14 22.98 -20.50 30.34
C GLY A 14 23.25 -20.67 28.85
N ARG A 15 22.46 -20.04 27.93
CA ARG A 15 22.60 -20.18 26.48
C ARG A 15 22.27 -18.93 25.72
N PRO A 16 23.01 -17.81 25.90
CA PRO A 16 22.64 -16.48 25.42
C PRO A 16 22.51 -16.40 23.88
N GLY A 17 23.38 -17.04 23.13
CA GLY A 17 23.32 -16.98 21.66
C GLY A 17 22.07 -17.59 21.03
N ARG A 18 21.44 -18.56 21.72
CA ARG A 18 20.19 -19.15 21.26
C ARG A 18 18.99 -18.30 21.64
N THR A 19 19.02 -17.75 22.83
CA THR A 19 18.00 -16.80 23.32
C THR A 19 17.94 -15.57 22.41
N LEU A 20 19.10 -15.00 22.03
CA LEU A 20 19.20 -13.90 21.08
C LEU A 20 18.66 -14.26 19.69
N LEU A 21 18.94 -15.47 19.20
CA LEU A 21 18.42 -15.90 17.89
C LEU A 21 16.89 -15.99 17.89
N THR A 22 16.30 -16.56 18.95
CA THR A 22 14.83 -16.63 19.09
C THR A 22 14.22 -15.24 19.28
N ALA A 23 14.83 -14.39 20.09
CA ALA A 23 14.40 -13.02 20.30
C ALA A 23 14.44 -12.22 18.99
N ALA A 24 15.50 -12.36 18.18
CA ALA A 24 15.62 -11.71 16.88
C ALA A 24 14.51 -12.13 15.91
N GLY A 25 14.11 -13.41 15.90
CA GLY A 25 12.99 -13.88 15.09
C GLY A 25 11.66 -13.31 15.52
N VAL A 26 11.39 -13.26 16.83
CA VAL A 26 10.18 -12.61 17.36
C VAL A 26 10.19 -11.12 17.08
N ALA A 27 11.31 -10.43 17.26
CA ALA A 27 11.44 -9.01 16.99
C ALA A 27 11.24 -8.68 15.50
N ALA A 28 11.80 -9.49 14.58
CA ALA A 28 11.61 -9.32 13.15
C ALA A 28 10.14 -9.50 12.74
N ALA A 29 9.45 -10.53 13.23
CA ALA A 29 8.03 -10.72 12.98
C ALA A 29 7.18 -9.59 13.58
N ALA A 30 7.49 -9.16 14.80
CA ALA A 30 6.82 -8.05 15.47
C ALA A 30 7.05 -6.71 14.73
N LEU A 31 8.24 -6.50 14.15
CA LEU A 31 8.52 -5.33 13.32
C LEU A 31 7.59 -5.28 12.09
N VAL A 32 7.45 -6.42 11.36
CA VAL A 32 6.54 -6.49 10.21
C VAL A 32 5.10 -6.20 10.62
N LEU A 33 4.65 -6.79 11.74
CA LEU A 33 3.32 -6.52 12.29
C LEU A 33 3.14 -5.06 12.71
N GLY A 34 4.16 -4.47 13.33
CA GLY A 34 4.17 -3.06 13.73
C GLY A 34 4.05 -2.12 12.53
N VAL A 35 4.80 -2.38 11.46
CA VAL A 35 4.67 -1.63 10.19
C VAL A 35 3.26 -1.80 9.63
N ALA A 36 2.82 -3.05 9.44
CA ALA A 36 1.55 -3.35 8.80
C ALA A 36 0.36 -2.72 9.56
N LEU A 37 0.32 -2.89 10.89
CA LEU A 37 -0.75 -2.33 11.72
C LEU A 37 -0.72 -0.79 11.73
N SER A 38 0.46 -0.18 11.87
CA SER A 38 0.59 1.28 11.89
C SER A 38 0.10 1.91 10.60
N VAL A 39 0.49 1.35 9.45
CA VAL A 39 0.04 1.82 8.14
C VAL A 39 -1.45 1.56 7.94
N ALA A 40 -1.91 0.33 8.19
CA ALA A 40 -3.30 -0.05 8.00
C ALA A 40 -4.25 0.81 8.83
N TYR A 41 -3.98 0.96 10.12
CA TYR A 41 -4.79 1.79 11.02
C TYR A 41 -4.77 3.27 10.62
N SER A 42 -3.59 3.78 10.24
CA SER A 42 -3.47 5.19 9.84
C SER A 42 -4.27 5.51 8.59
N LEU A 43 -4.20 4.65 7.56
CA LEU A 43 -4.90 4.85 6.30
C LEU A 43 -6.40 4.56 6.39
N SER A 44 -6.81 3.53 7.18
CA SER A 44 -8.23 3.18 7.30
C SER A 44 -9.04 4.20 8.10
N THR A 45 -8.41 5.01 8.94
CA THR A 45 -9.09 5.97 9.82
C THR A 45 -8.62 7.42 9.62
N GLY A 46 -7.74 7.66 8.62
CA GLY A 46 -7.15 8.96 8.35
C GLY A 46 -8.16 9.99 7.86
N PHE A 47 -9.03 9.55 6.95
CA PHE A 47 -10.12 10.37 6.42
C PHE A 47 -11.12 10.77 7.50
N ASP A 48 -11.62 9.82 8.30
CA ASP A 48 -12.60 10.10 9.37
C ASP A 48 -12.07 11.13 10.36
N ARG A 49 -10.83 10.97 10.81
CA ARG A 49 -10.20 11.95 11.72
C ARG A 49 -10.10 13.34 11.11
N ALA A 50 -9.77 13.42 9.82
CA ALA A 50 -9.68 14.69 9.12
C ALA A 50 -11.07 15.30 8.92
N ALA A 51 -12.03 14.49 8.51
CA ALA A 51 -13.43 14.89 8.29
C ALA A 51 -14.09 15.39 9.57
N ASP A 52 -13.93 14.66 10.68
CA ASP A 52 -14.48 15.04 11.97
C ASP A 52 -13.85 16.33 12.51
N ARG A 53 -12.52 16.45 12.42
CA ARG A 53 -11.81 17.67 12.88
C ARG A 53 -12.13 18.88 12.02
N ALA A 54 -12.33 18.70 10.71
CA ALA A 54 -12.70 19.76 9.78
C ALA A 54 -14.20 20.10 9.87
N GLY A 55 -15.01 19.26 10.52
CA GLY A 55 -16.47 19.33 10.46
C GLY A 55 -16.91 19.24 8.99
N LEU A 56 -16.46 18.21 8.28
CA LEU A 56 -16.73 18.06 6.84
C LEU A 56 -18.25 18.06 6.59
N PRO A 57 -18.77 18.83 5.60
CA PRO A 57 -20.18 18.82 5.27
C PRO A 57 -20.63 17.47 4.69
N THR A 58 -21.88 17.13 4.89
CA THR A 58 -22.53 15.95 4.29
C THR A 58 -22.53 16.06 2.75
N ILE A 59 -22.74 17.31 2.24
CA ILE A 59 -22.76 17.62 0.82
C ILE A 59 -21.98 18.91 0.57
N VAL A 60 -21.15 18.93 -0.48
CA VAL A 60 -20.61 20.13 -1.12
C VAL A 60 -21.29 20.25 -2.48
N ALA A 61 -22.12 21.25 -2.66
CA ALA A 61 -22.72 21.62 -3.95
C ALA A 61 -21.88 22.71 -4.59
N ARG A 62 -21.38 22.51 -5.79
CA ARG A 62 -20.64 23.51 -6.60
C ARG A 62 -21.48 23.90 -7.80
N PHE A 63 -21.56 25.20 -8.07
CA PHE A 63 -22.38 25.78 -9.14
C PHE A 63 -21.69 27.01 -9.73
N ALA A 64 -22.30 27.66 -10.74
CA ALA A 64 -21.81 28.95 -11.25
C ALA A 64 -22.04 30.05 -10.20
N ASP A 65 -21.36 31.20 -10.37
CA ASP A 65 -21.48 32.33 -9.47
C ASP A 65 -22.93 32.80 -9.39
N GLU A 66 -23.51 32.81 -8.16
CA GLU A 66 -24.89 33.18 -7.87
C GLU A 66 -24.95 34.11 -6.65
N ASP A 67 -26.04 34.83 -6.47
CA ASP A 67 -26.25 35.64 -5.26
C ASP A 67 -26.44 34.73 -4.03
N ALA A 68 -25.78 35.08 -2.96
CA ALA A 68 -25.84 34.26 -1.75
C ALA A 68 -27.22 34.25 -1.09
N GLY A 69 -28.02 35.29 -1.27
CA GLY A 69 -29.38 35.37 -0.75
C GLY A 69 -30.34 34.45 -1.48
N ASP A 70 -30.20 34.38 -2.80
CA ASP A 70 -31.03 33.48 -3.63
C ASP A 70 -30.72 32.01 -3.33
N VAL A 71 -29.44 31.67 -3.20
CA VAL A 71 -29.01 30.31 -2.81
C VAL A 71 -29.49 29.96 -1.40
N ASP A 72 -29.36 30.89 -0.44
CA ASP A 72 -29.81 30.69 0.95
C ASP A 72 -31.33 30.50 1.05
N ALA A 73 -32.12 31.22 0.24
CA ALA A 73 -33.54 31.05 0.19
C ALA A 73 -34.03 29.66 -0.20
N VAL A 74 -33.28 29.01 -1.11
CA VAL A 74 -33.53 27.62 -1.53
C VAL A 74 -33.01 26.63 -0.49
N VAL A 75 -31.77 26.81 -0.05
CA VAL A 75 -31.05 25.88 0.85
C VAL A 75 -31.74 25.80 2.21
N ARG A 76 -32.25 26.90 2.75
CA ARG A 76 -32.88 26.98 4.06
C ARG A 76 -34.13 26.08 4.21
N ASN A 77 -34.78 25.78 3.10
CA ASN A 77 -36.00 24.98 3.06
C ASN A 77 -35.72 23.48 2.83
N LEU A 78 -34.45 23.06 2.74
CA LEU A 78 -34.12 21.65 2.51
C LEU A 78 -34.46 20.79 3.74
N PRO A 79 -35.12 19.65 3.55
CA PRO A 79 -35.38 18.71 4.63
C PRO A 79 -34.08 18.13 5.17
N ASN A 80 -34.06 17.79 6.46
CA ASN A 80 -32.90 17.23 7.16
C ASN A 80 -31.68 18.14 7.18
N LEU A 81 -31.80 19.43 6.90
CA LEU A 81 -30.67 20.38 6.98
C LEU A 81 -30.46 20.80 8.45
N ALA A 82 -29.21 20.67 8.94
CA ALA A 82 -28.76 21.19 10.24
C ALA A 82 -28.09 22.54 10.13
N ALA A 83 -27.22 22.72 9.14
CA ALA A 83 -26.48 23.95 8.92
C ALA A 83 -26.09 24.08 7.45
N ALA A 84 -25.90 25.32 7.01
CA ALA A 84 -25.32 25.64 5.72
C ALA A 84 -24.23 26.70 5.87
N SER A 85 -23.20 26.60 5.04
CA SER A 85 -22.18 27.63 4.83
C SER A 85 -21.94 27.78 3.35
N TYR A 86 -21.49 28.95 2.95
CA TYR A 86 -21.29 29.25 1.53
C TYR A 86 -19.84 29.63 1.26
N ARG A 87 -19.35 29.29 0.08
CA ARG A 87 -18.01 29.63 -0.37
C ARG A 87 -18.07 30.32 -1.73
N TYR A 88 -17.13 31.22 -1.91
CA TYR A 88 -16.72 31.69 -3.23
C TYR A 88 -15.32 31.14 -3.52
N GLU A 89 -15.20 30.31 -4.53
CA GLU A 89 -13.93 29.70 -4.97
C GLU A 89 -13.49 30.35 -6.27
N GLN A 90 -12.38 31.09 -6.24
CA GLN A 90 -11.77 31.68 -7.45
C GLN A 90 -10.57 30.82 -7.87
N THR A 91 -10.67 30.16 -9.02
CA THR A 91 -9.62 29.34 -9.60
C THR A 91 -8.69 30.16 -10.52
N GLY A 92 -7.48 29.61 -10.77
CA GLY A 92 -6.53 30.27 -11.70
C GLY A 92 -5.79 31.46 -11.10
N VAL A 93 -5.70 31.52 -9.77
CA VAL A 93 -4.94 32.56 -9.08
C VAL A 93 -3.46 32.17 -9.03
N SER A 94 -2.57 33.08 -9.44
CA SER A 94 -1.12 32.87 -9.34
C SER A 94 -0.67 32.97 -7.88
N LEU A 95 0.02 31.95 -7.39
CA LEU A 95 0.65 31.92 -6.06
C LEU A 95 2.17 31.96 -6.22
N THR A 96 2.84 32.74 -5.36
CA THR A 96 4.31 32.89 -5.41
C THR A 96 4.90 32.93 -3.99
N ALA A 97 5.95 32.15 -3.73
CA ALA A 97 6.71 32.21 -2.49
C ALA A 97 8.08 31.52 -2.67
N GLY A 98 9.13 32.08 -2.08
CA GLY A 98 10.46 31.41 -2.03
C GLY A 98 11.03 31.00 -3.39
N GLY A 99 10.71 31.74 -4.48
CA GLY A 99 11.12 31.39 -5.84
C GLY A 99 10.20 30.37 -6.55
N HIS A 100 9.22 29.83 -5.86
CA HIS A 100 8.19 28.96 -6.43
C HIS A 100 7.05 29.78 -7.02
N ARG A 101 6.43 29.29 -8.08
CA ARG A 101 5.25 29.88 -8.73
C ARG A 101 4.26 28.79 -9.14
N LEU A 102 3.00 28.99 -8.82
CA LEU A 102 1.87 28.15 -9.24
C LEU A 102 0.77 29.04 -9.83
N ASP A 103 0.45 28.87 -11.10
CA ASP A 103 -0.58 29.67 -11.80
C ASP A 103 -2.01 29.08 -11.64
N GLN A 104 -2.20 28.11 -10.77
CA GLN A 104 -3.45 27.40 -10.54
C GLN A 104 -3.85 27.35 -9.07
N GLY A 105 -3.56 28.40 -8.33
CA GLY A 105 -4.09 28.57 -6.98
C GLY A 105 -5.62 28.73 -6.99
N VAL A 106 -6.24 28.32 -5.90
CA VAL A 106 -7.65 28.57 -5.60
C VAL A 106 -7.73 29.45 -4.37
N VAL A 107 -8.34 30.62 -4.52
CA VAL A 107 -8.66 31.49 -3.37
C VAL A 107 -10.08 31.18 -2.93
N GLU A 108 -10.23 30.77 -1.68
CA GLU A 108 -11.52 30.49 -1.07
C GLU A 108 -11.92 31.60 -0.09
N VAL A 109 -13.12 32.11 -0.24
CA VAL A 109 -13.77 33.01 0.71
C VAL A 109 -14.92 32.27 1.35
N VAL A 110 -14.83 32.01 2.65
CA VAL A 110 -15.84 31.23 3.38
C VAL A 110 -16.75 32.14 4.19
N ARG A 111 -18.06 31.96 4.01
CA ARG A 111 -19.14 32.63 4.76
C ARG A 111 -19.94 31.61 5.55
N GLY A 112 -20.15 31.85 6.81
CA GLY A 112 -20.90 30.98 7.72
C GLY A 112 -20.09 30.54 8.93
N GLY A 113 -20.76 29.87 9.87
CA GLY A 113 -20.17 29.47 11.14
C GLY A 113 -19.27 28.23 11.02
N ARG A 114 -19.65 27.28 10.16
CA ARG A 114 -18.90 26.04 9.92
C ARG A 114 -18.01 26.21 8.70
N ARG A 115 -16.73 25.86 8.83
CA ARG A 115 -15.72 26.13 7.80
C ARG A 115 -15.53 24.99 6.81
N GLY A 116 -15.70 23.73 7.23
CA GLY A 116 -15.43 22.54 6.43
C GLY A 116 -13.93 22.30 6.20
N TYR A 117 -13.05 22.95 6.97
CA TYR A 117 -11.62 22.69 7.05
C TYR A 117 -11.15 22.82 8.50
N ALA A 118 -10.02 22.20 8.83
CA ALA A 118 -9.39 22.28 10.16
C ALA A 118 -8.04 22.98 10.09
N VAL A 119 -7.83 23.99 10.92
CA VAL A 119 -6.51 24.58 11.11
C VAL A 119 -5.66 23.64 11.97
N VAL A 120 -4.51 23.22 11.41
CA VAL A 120 -3.57 22.27 12.05
C VAL A 120 -2.33 22.95 12.60
N ALA A 121 -2.03 24.17 12.15
CA ALA A 121 -0.96 25.02 12.71
C ALA A 121 -1.34 26.49 12.60
N GLY A 122 -0.93 27.29 13.58
CA GLY A 122 -1.30 28.70 13.64
C GLY A 122 -2.76 28.93 14.05
N ARG A 123 -3.43 29.87 13.42
CA ARG A 123 -4.83 30.24 13.67
C ARG A 123 -5.61 30.49 12.38
N ASP A 124 -6.92 30.51 12.47
CA ASP A 124 -7.80 30.87 11.35
C ASP A 124 -7.68 32.35 10.99
N VAL A 125 -8.10 32.69 9.77
CA VAL A 125 -8.13 34.07 9.29
C VAL A 125 -9.05 34.93 10.17
N ARG A 126 -8.61 36.13 10.50
CA ARG A 126 -9.43 37.13 11.17
C ARG A 126 -10.11 38.01 10.12
N ASP A 127 -11.43 37.99 10.14
CA ASP A 127 -12.21 38.75 9.18
C ASP A 127 -12.40 40.23 9.59
N ASP A 128 -11.95 40.60 10.81
CA ASP A 128 -12.09 41.91 11.43
C ASP A 128 -10.80 42.72 11.55
N ALA A 129 -9.67 42.23 10.99
CA ALA A 129 -8.38 42.89 11.11
C ALA A 129 -8.41 44.32 10.55
N ARG A 130 -8.43 45.32 11.43
CA ARG A 130 -8.36 46.74 11.07
C ARG A 130 -6.91 47.08 10.71
N GLY A 131 -6.66 47.45 9.44
CA GLY A 131 -5.39 48.08 9.00
C GLY A 131 -4.15 47.16 8.92
N GLY A 132 -4.31 45.85 8.91
CA GLY A 132 -3.21 44.89 8.87
C GLY A 132 -2.87 44.39 7.46
N ALA A 133 -1.71 43.72 7.33
CA ALA A 133 -1.34 42.95 6.17
C ALA A 133 -2.43 41.88 5.87
N LEU A 134 -2.62 41.54 4.61
CA LEU A 134 -3.52 40.45 4.20
C LEU A 134 -3.10 39.14 4.88
N GLU A 135 -4.00 38.55 5.67
CA GLU A 135 -3.79 37.27 6.30
C GLU A 135 -4.48 36.17 5.51
N VAL A 136 -3.80 35.02 5.39
CA VAL A 136 -4.31 33.85 4.68
C VAL A 136 -4.08 32.58 5.50
N VAL A 137 -4.95 31.60 5.31
CA VAL A 137 -4.70 30.24 5.73
C VAL A 137 -4.40 29.44 4.46
N VAL A 138 -3.29 28.70 4.48
CA VAL A 138 -2.85 27.90 3.33
C VAL A 138 -3.09 26.41 3.57
N GLU A 139 -3.33 25.69 2.49
CA GLU A 139 -3.43 24.24 2.54
C GLU A 139 -2.11 23.60 2.98
N ARG A 140 -2.18 22.57 3.83
CA ARG A 140 -0.99 21.84 4.33
C ARG A 140 -0.12 21.29 3.22
N GLY A 141 -0.71 20.84 2.09
CA GLY A 141 0.02 20.34 0.94
C GLY A 141 0.94 21.38 0.34
N LEU A 142 0.43 22.60 0.10
CA LEU A 142 1.22 23.73 -0.38
C LEU A 142 2.32 24.14 0.60
N ALA A 143 1.96 24.26 1.89
CA ALA A 143 2.89 24.64 2.93
C ALA A 143 4.08 23.68 3.00
N ARG A 144 3.83 22.38 2.91
CA ARG A 144 4.87 21.35 2.95
C ARG A 144 5.73 21.31 1.70
N GLU A 145 5.11 21.44 0.52
CA GLU A 145 5.82 21.35 -0.76
C GLU A 145 6.77 22.53 -0.98
N TRP A 146 6.37 23.71 -0.52
CA TRP A 146 7.16 24.93 -0.65
C TRP A 146 7.95 25.29 0.62
N GLY A 147 7.87 24.47 1.69
CA GLY A 147 8.56 24.73 2.95
C GLY A 147 8.06 25.96 3.71
N LEU A 148 6.76 26.30 3.55
CA LEU A 148 6.17 27.49 4.17
C LEU A 148 5.67 27.19 5.61
N GLY A 149 5.91 28.14 6.49
CA GLY A 149 5.45 28.13 7.87
C GLY A 149 4.45 29.25 8.20
N VAL A 150 3.89 29.18 9.42
CA VAL A 150 3.06 30.28 9.95
C VAL A 150 3.94 31.51 10.13
N GLY A 151 3.50 32.63 9.57
CA GLY A 151 4.21 33.90 9.59
C GLY A 151 4.93 34.27 8.30
N ASP A 152 5.15 33.28 7.42
CA ASP A 152 5.79 33.51 6.11
C ASP A 152 4.90 34.33 5.18
N ARG A 153 5.51 34.83 4.10
CA ARG A 153 4.82 35.62 3.06
C ARG A 153 4.47 34.74 1.86
N LEU A 154 3.28 34.94 1.35
CA LEU A 154 2.76 34.32 0.14
C LEU A 154 2.20 35.40 -0.78
N GLY A 155 2.70 35.49 -1.99
CA GLY A 155 2.12 36.35 -3.05
C GLY A 155 0.88 35.66 -3.61
N VAL A 156 -0.27 36.36 -3.60
CA VAL A 156 -1.57 35.83 -4.04
C VAL A 156 -2.11 36.67 -5.19
N GLY A 157 -1.67 36.41 -6.39
CA GLY A 157 -2.14 37.06 -7.64
C GLY A 157 -2.29 38.56 -7.51
N ARG A 158 -3.48 39.07 -7.85
CA ARG A 158 -3.81 40.52 -7.76
C ARG A 158 -3.99 41.00 -6.31
N LEU A 159 -4.10 40.10 -5.33
CA LEU A 159 -4.21 40.47 -3.92
C LEU A 159 -2.88 40.94 -3.33
N GLY A 160 -1.75 40.65 -4.00
CA GLY A 160 -0.41 40.99 -3.54
C GLY A 160 0.06 40.09 -2.40
N ASP A 161 1.02 40.58 -1.60
CA ASP A 161 1.61 39.82 -0.53
C ASP A 161 0.65 39.64 0.64
N ALA A 162 0.53 38.38 1.09
CA ALA A 162 -0.23 37.96 2.24
C ALA A 162 0.67 37.29 3.29
N ARG A 163 0.31 37.38 4.55
CA ARG A 163 0.97 36.66 5.65
C ARG A 163 0.21 35.38 5.99
N ILE A 164 0.91 34.27 6.09
CA ILE A 164 0.32 32.99 6.48
C ILE A 164 -0.03 33.05 7.97
N ALA A 165 -1.32 33.09 8.30
CA ALA A 165 -1.84 33.07 9.66
C ALA A 165 -1.98 31.65 10.20
N GLY A 166 -2.23 30.69 9.31
CA GLY A 166 -2.38 29.29 9.67
C GLY A 166 -2.25 28.34 8.49
N ILE A 167 -2.14 27.07 8.81
CA ILE A 167 -2.09 25.96 7.86
C ILE A 167 -3.30 25.07 8.12
N ALA A 168 -4.05 24.70 7.08
CA ALA A 168 -5.29 23.95 7.20
C ALA A 168 -5.26 22.65 6.41
N VAL A 169 -6.15 21.75 6.83
CA VAL A 169 -6.50 20.50 6.14
C VAL A 169 -7.97 20.57 5.76
N ALA A 170 -8.27 20.32 4.47
CA ALA A 170 -9.63 20.29 3.94
C ALA A 170 -9.83 18.95 3.22
N PRO A 171 -10.46 17.95 3.88
CA PRO A 171 -10.54 16.58 3.37
C PRO A 171 -11.64 16.37 2.31
N ASP A 172 -12.21 17.43 1.75
CA ASP A 172 -13.11 17.40 0.61
C ASP A 172 -12.39 17.18 -0.75
N ASN A 173 -11.05 17.15 -0.73
CA ASN A 173 -10.20 16.82 -1.86
C ASN A 173 -8.82 16.36 -1.37
N VAL A 174 -8.06 15.68 -2.22
CA VAL A 174 -6.65 15.39 -1.98
C VAL A 174 -5.82 16.68 -1.94
N ALA A 175 -4.67 16.66 -1.29
CA ALA A 175 -3.82 17.84 -1.12
C ALA A 175 -2.98 18.15 -2.37
N PHE A 176 -2.55 19.40 -2.50
CA PHE A 176 -1.47 19.77 -3.44
C PHE A 176 -0.16 19.01 -3.07
N PRO A 177 0.65 18.52 -4.03
CA PRO A 177 0.50 18.67 -5.51
C PRO A 177 -0.38 17.59 -6.18
N LEU A 178 -0.91 16.63 -5.43
CA LEU A 178 -1.77 15.56 -5.98
C LEU A 178 -3.06 16.15 -6.59
N ALA A 179 -3.67 17.10 -5.86
CA ALA A 179 -4.69 17.98 -6.41
C ALA A 179 -4.03 19.06 -7.21
N LYS A 180 -3.78 19.13 -8.35
CA LYS A 180 -3.11 20.13 -9.23
C LYS A 180 -3.30 21.63 -8.84
N THR A 181 -4.21 21.91 -7.91
CA THR A 181 -4.56 23.23 -7.40
C THR A 181 -4.24 23.31 -5.92
N ALA A 182 -3.65 24.41 -5.47
CA ALA A 182 -3.41 24.70 -4.07
C ALA A 182 -4.45 25.70 -3.56
N ARG A 183 -4.94 25.49 -2.34
CA ARG A 183 -5.98 26.34 -1.75
C ARG A 183 -5.40 27.35 -0.78
N VAL A 184 -5.94 28.56 -0.86
CA VAL A 184 -5.63 29.67 0.02
C VAL A 184 -6.94 30.28 0.49
N ILE A 185 -7.16 30.31 1.79
CA ILE A 185 -8.40 30.78 2.41
C ILE A 185 -8.20 32.20 2.90
N VAL A 186 -9.14 33.06 2.62
CA VAL A 186 -9.09 34.52 2.93
C VAL A 186 -10.40 34.96 3.56
N GLY A 187 -10.34 35.93 4.46
CA GLY A 187 -11.52 36.52 5.07
C GLY A 187 -12.28 37.44 4.10
N GLU A 188 -13.60 37.29 4.03
CA GLU A 188 -14.47 38.05 3.11
C GLU A 188 -14.36 39.56 3.30
N ARG A 189 -14.51 40.03 4.55
CA ARG A 189 -14.49 41.48 4.86
C ARG A 189 -13.14 42.10 4.55
N THR A 190 -12.06 41.34 4.72
CA THR A 190 -10.68 41.79 4.39
C THR A 190 -10.54 41.99 2.90
N LEU A 191 -11.07 41.08 2.07
CA LEU A 191 -11.05 41.21 0.61
C LEU A 191 -11.92 42.38 0.11
N LEU A 192 -13.17 42.46 0.61
CA LEU A 192 -14.07 43.55 0.20
C LEU A 192 -13.49 44.94 0.47
N ARG A 193 -12.85 45.15 1.64
CA ARG A 193 -12.15 46.37 1.96
C ARG A 193 -10.98 46.65 1.01
N ARG A 194 -10.19 45.63 0.70
CA ARG A 194 -9.04 45.75 -0.19
C ARG A 194 -9.43 46.15 -1.62
N PHE A 195 -10.60 45.71 -2.07
CA PHE A 195 -11.17 46.10 -3.35
C PHE A 195 -11.99 47.39 -3.31
N GLY A 196 -12.05 48.10 -2.17
CA GLY A 196 -12.84 49.33 -2.02
C GLY A 196 -14.34 49.11 -2.17
N ALA A 197 -14.82 47.91 -1.87
CA ALA A 197 -16.23 47.61 -2.03
C ALA A 197 -17.10 48.43 -1.04
N PRO A 198 -18.32 48.87 -1.46
CA PRO A 198 -19.21 49.64 -0.59
C PRO A 198 -19.63 48.82 0.66
N ALA A 199 -20.02 49.56 1.71
CA ALA A 199 -20.51 48.92 2.92
C ALA A 199 -21.75 48.07 2.61
N GLY A 200 -21.74 46.80 3.05
CA GLY A 200 -22.79 45.84 2.76
C GLY A 200 -22.60 45.02 1.47
N ALA A 201 -21.57 45.29 0.67
CA ALA A 201 -21.23 44.42 -0.44
C ALA A 201 -20.91 43.00 0.01
N ARG A 202 -21.22 42.05 -0.83
CA ARG A 202 -20.94 40.60 -0.59
C ARG A 202 -20.35 40.00 -1.86
N PHE A 203 -19.49 39.02 -1.71
CA PHE A 203 -19.08 38.20 -2.85
C PHE A 203 -20.23 37.30 -3.29
N PRO A 204 -20.35 37.00 -4.59
CA PRO A 204 -21.20 35.91 -5.04
C PRO A 204 -20.74 34.60 -4.35
N VAL A 205 -21.53 33.57 -4.48
CA VAL A 205 -21.19 32.23 -3.99
C VAL A 205 -21.27 31.25 -5.15
N ASN A 206 -20.39 30.28 -5.17
CA ASN A 206 -20.39 29.22 -6.17
C ASN A 206 -20.20 27.83 -5.54
N SER A 207 -20.27 27.77 -4.22
CA SER A 207 -20.25 26.53 -3.48
C SER A 207 -21.08 26.65 -2.21
N ALA A 208 -21.92 25.66 -1.93
CA ALA A 208 -22.69 25.53 -0.72
C ALA A 208 -22.29 24.24 0.02
N LEU A 209 -21.99 24.39 1.30
CA LEU A 209 -21.64 23.31 2.21
C LEU A 209 -22.85 23.02 3.10
N LEU A 210 -23.38 21.81 3.03
CA LEU A 210 -24.60 21.41 3.71
C LEU A 210 -24.31 20.30 4.72
N TRP A 211 -24.75 20.48 5.96
CA TRP A 211 -24.67 19.48 7.02
C TRP A 211 -26.05 18.90 7.29
N ALA A 212 -26.17 17.56 7.25
CA ALA A 212 -27.39 16.90 7.64
C ALA A 212 -27.61 16.98 9.16
N ARG A 213 -28.89 16.96 9.59
CA ARG A 213 -29.25 16.86 10.99
C ARG A 213 -29.15 15.43 11.49
N ASP A 214 -29.52 14.49 10.63
CA ASP A 214 -29.42 13.06 10.84
C ASP A 214 -28.63 12.47 9.66
N ASP A 215 -27.40 12.03 9.92
CA ASP A 215 -26.52 11.46 8.91
C ASP A 215 -27.07 10.13 8.36
N ALA A 216 -27.86 9.37 9.14
CA ALA A 216 -28.51 8.16 8.67
C ALA A 216 -29.57 8.41 7.56
N ARG A 217 -30.00 9.68 7.41
CA ARG A 217 -30.93 10.14 6.36
C ARG A 217 -30.28 11.16 5.43
N SER A 218 -28.99 11.05 5.22
CA SER A 218 -28.23 11.94 4.31
C SER A 218 -28.78 11.90 2.88
N ASP A 219 -29.31 10.75 2.45
CA ASP A 219 -29.96 10.52 1.16
C ASP A 219 -31.17 11.45 0.92
N VAL A 220 -31.94 11.76 1.95
CA VAL A 220 -33.09 12.70 1.88
C VAL A 220 -32.59 14.11 1.56
N LEU A 221 -31.52 14.56 2.24
CA LEU A 221 -30.92 15.88 1.98
C LEU A 221 -30.30 15.93 0.58
N VAL A 222 -29.59 14.88 0.15
CA VAL A 222 -28.98 14.79 -1.19
C VAL A 222 -30.05 14.82 -2.28
N SER A 223 -31.12 14.05 -2.13
CA SER A 223 -32.21 13.98 -3.12
C SER A 223 -32.97 15.29 -3.20
N ALA A 224 -33.30 15.91 -2.06
CA ALA A 224 -33.96 17.21 -2.02
C ALA A 224 -33.07 18.33 -2.60
N ALA A 225 -31.80 18.37 -2.26
CA ALA A 225 -30.87 19.34 -2.81
C ALA A 225 -30.74 19.21 -4.33
N ARG A 226 -30.76 17.99 -4.88
CA ARG A 226 -30.75 17.77 -6.33
C ARG A 226 -32.04 18.24 -7.00
N GLN A 227 -33.20 18.01 -6.39
CA GLN A 227 -34.51 18.42 -6.93
C GLN A 227 -34.69 19.94 -6.88
N SER A 228 -34.30 20.59 -5.80
CA SER A 228 -34.49 22.04 -5.60
C SER A 228 -33.47 22.90 -6.36
N SER A 229 -32.38 22.32 -6.83
CA SER A 229 -31.32 23.01 -7.54
C SER A 229 -31.55 23.09 -9.07
N PHE A 230 -32.78 22.82 -9.51
CA PHE A 230 -33.18 22.89 -10.91
C PHE A 230 -33.05 24.35 -11.43
N GLY A 231 -32.12 24.55 -12.37
CA GLY A 231 -31.83 25.86 -12.93
C GLY A 231 -30.45 26.43 -12.61
N LEU A 232 -29.75 25.92 -11.58
CA LEU A 232 -28.37 26.31 -11.32
C LEU A 232 -27.45 25.77 -12.41
N ARG A 233 -26.64 26.64 -12.98
CA ARG A 233 -25.68 26.25 -14.02
C ARG A 233 -24.44 25.59 -13.42
N ARG A 234 -23.88 24.58 -14.09
CA ARG A 234 -22.66 23.86 -13.70
C ARG A 234 -22.73 23.17 -12.34
N LEU A 235 -23.92 22.76 -11.93
CA LEU A 235 -24.13 22.14 -10.63
C LEU A 235 -23.46 20.78 -10.54
N ARG A 236 -22.69 20.58 -9.46
CA ARG A 236 -22.06 19.30 -9.07
C ARG A 236 -22.24 19.08 -7.60
N PHE A 237 -22.55 17.85 -7.25
CA PHE A 237 -22.61 17.43 -5.85
C PHE A 237 -21.44 16.50 -5.53
N LEU A 238 -20.75 16.83 -4.45
CA LEU A 238 -19.75 15.98 -3.83
C LEU A 238 -20.28 15.60 -2.45
N THR A 239 -20.54 14.31 -2.22
CA THR A 239 -21.00 13.82 -0.92
C THR A 239 -19.82 13.32 -0.10
N ARG A 240 -19.92 13.38 1.24
CA ARG A 240 -18.91 12.82 2.16
C ARG A 240 -18.63 11.36 1.82
N ASP A 241 -19.69 10.55 1.65
CA ASP A 241 -19.58 9.13 1.32
C ASP A 241 -18.90 8.89 -0.04
N GLY A 242 -19.13 9.77 -1.01
CA GLY A 242 -18.48 9.72 -2.32
C GLY A 242 -16.96 9.99 -2.25
N VAL A 243 -16.54 10.94 -1.41
CA VAL A 243 -15.11 11.21 -1.17
C VAL A 243 -14.47 10.05 -0.41
N GLU A 244 -15.14 9.56 0.64
CA GLU A 244 -14.69 8.42 1.44
C GLU A 244 -14.51 7.17 0.59
N ALA A 245 -15.47 6.85 -0.27
CA ALA A 245 -15.40 5.72 -1.18
C ALA A 245 -14.21 5.82 -2.15
N LEU A 246 -13.95 6.99 -2.71
CA LEU A 246 -12.82 7.22 -3.62
C LEU A 246 -11.46 7.04 -2.93
N ILE A 247 -11.32 7.60 -1.72
CA ILE A 247 -10.08 7.52 -0.94
C ILE A 247 -9.94 6.11 -0.35
N GLY A 248 -11.02 5.56 0.21
CA GLY A 248 -11.06 4.24 0.85
C GLY A 248 -10.73 3.09 -0.10
N GLN A 249 -11.14 3.19 -1.36
CA GLN A 249 -10.83 2.15 -2.35
C GLN A 249 -9.32 2.09 -2.65
N ALA A 250 -8.66 3.23 -2.83
CA ALA A 250 -7.22 3.27 -3.04
C ALA A 250 -6.44 2.82 -1.80
N ALA A 251 -6.87 3.22 -0.59
CA ALA A 251 -6.26 2.84 0.67
C ALA A 251 -6.57 1.38 1.03
N GLY A 252 -7.78 0.89 0.76
CA GLY A 252 -8.26 -0.44 1.14
C GLY A 252 -7.42 -1.57 0.58
N ILE A 253 -6.99 -1.47 -0.67
CA ILE A 253 -6.11 -2.46 -1.31
C ILE A 253 -4.76 -2.53 -0.58
N VAL A 254 -4.17 -1.38 -0.28
CA VAL A 254 -2.89 -1.30 0.44
C VAL A 254 -3.03 -1.86 1.85
N VAL A 255 -4.10 -1.51 2.56
CA VAL A 255 -4.41 -2.01 3.89
C VAL A 255 -4.61 -3.52 3.89
N ALA A 256 -5.41 -4.05 2.97
CA ALA A 256 -5.68 -5.49 2.86
C ALA A 256 -4.39 -6.29 2.59
N LEU A 257 -3.53 -5.79 1.70
CA LEU A 257 -2.22 -6.39 1.43
C LEU A 257 -1.32 -6.39 2.66
N LEU A 258 -1.18 -5.25 3.35
CA LEU A 258 -0.33 -5.12 4.52
C LEU A 258 -0.80 -6.00 5.69
N VAL A 259 -2.10 -6.07 5.93
CA VAL A 259 -2.69 -6.94 6.96
C VAL A 259 -2.44 -8.42 6.62
N SER A 260 -2.66 -8.81 5.37
CA SER A 260 -2.39 -10.17 4.90
C SER A 260 -0.93 -10.55 5.09
N PHE A 261 0.00 -9.65 4.79
CA PHE A 261 1.43 -9.86 5.01
C PHE A 261 1.80 -9.97 6.49
N GLY A 262 1.18 -9.15 7.33
CA GLY A 262 1.34 -9.24 8.79
C GLY A 262 0.92 -10.61 9.32
N ILE A 263 -0.22 -11.13 8.86
CA ILE A 263 -0.72 -12.46 9.24
C ILE A 263 0.24 -13.56 8.78
N VAL A 264 0.71 -13.51 7.53
CA VAL A 264 1.68 -14.49 7.00
C VAL A 264 2.99 -14.45 7.78
N ALA A 265 3.52 -13.27 8.08
CA ALA A 265 4.74 -13.11 8.87
C ALA A 265 4.59 -13.65 10.29
N ALA A 266 3.45 -13.39 10.95
CA ALA A 266 3.12 -13.92 12.27
C ALA A 266 2.99 -15.44 12.25
N GLY A 267 2.31 -16.01 11.27
CA GLY A 267 2.18 -17.44 11.05
C GLY A 267 3.53 -18.12 10.86
N LEU A 268 4.38 -17.56 10.03
CA LEU A 268 5.75 -18.03 9.78
C LEU A 268 6.57 -18.06 11.08
N ALA A 269 6.57 -16.95 11.82
CA ALA A 269 7.26 -16.87 13.10
C ALA A 269 6.72 -17.90 14.11
N GLY A 270 5.40 -18.08 14.19
CA GLY A 270 4.74 -19.07 15.03
C GLY A 270 5.17 -20.51 14.73
N VAL A 271 5.20 -20.89 13.46
CA VAL A 271 5.65 -22.25 13.03
C VAL A 271 7.12 -22.49 13.38
N LEU A 272 7.97 -21.50 13.16
CA LEU A 272 9.40 -21.62 13.48
C LEU A 272 9.67 -21.73 14.98
N LEU A 273 8.95 -20.94 15.79
CA LEU A 273 9.05 -21.00 17.24
C LEU A 273 8.54 -22.34 17.77
N ALA A 274 7.41 -22.83 17.24
CA ALA A 274 6.88 -24.15 17.59
C ALA A 274 7.86 -25.28 17.25
N ALA A 275 8.48 -25.23 16.05
CA ALA A 275 9.50 -26.20 15.65
C ALA A 275 10.75 -26.15 16.55
N GLY A 276 11.19 -24.94 16.91
CA GLY A 276 12.29 -24.71 17.85
C GLY A 276 11.99 -25.28 19.25
N ALA A 277 10.79 -24.99 19.75
CA ALA A 277 10.31 -25.47 21.03
C ALA A 277 10.14 -27.02 21.07
N GLN A 278 9.60 -27.61 19.99
CA GLN A 278 9.52 -29.07 19.85
C GLN A 278 10.90 -29.75 19.97
N ALA A 279 11.88 -29.23 19.24
CA ALA A 279 13.24 -29.75 19.28
C ALA A 279 13.91 -29.58 20.65
N GLU A 280 13.54 -28.58 21.42
CA GLU A 280 14.03 -28.38 22.77
C GLU A 280 13.41 -29.34 23.76
N VAL A 281 12.09 -29.49 23.72
CA VAL A 281 11.37 -30.46 24.57
C VAL A 281 11.81 -31.87 24.26
N ALA A 282 12.01 -32.23 22.99
CA ALA A 282 12.51 -33.54 22.58
C ALA A 282 13.88 -33.90 23.22
N ARG A 283 14.75 -32.89 23.41
CA ARG A 283 16.05 -33.09 24.09
C ARG A 283 16.00 -33.06 25.60
N ALA A 284 14.91 -32.52 26.14
CA ALA A 284 14.71 -32.43 27.58
C ALA A 284 13.81 -33.53 28.11
N LEU A 285 13.44 -34.51 27.27
CA LEU A 285 12.50 -35.59 27.67
C LEU A 285 12.95 -36.33 28.90
N ASP A 286 14.24 -36.71 28.97
CA ASP A 286 14.80 -37.43 30.12
C ASP A 286 14.76 -36.57 31.39
N ARG A 287 15.10 -35.28 31.27
CA ARG A 287 14.98 -34.31 32.38
C ARG A 287 13.55 -34.12 32.83
N ILE A 288 12.61 -34.03 31.88
CA ILE A 288 11.17 -33.90 32.15
C ILE A 288 10.68 -35.18 32.81
N GLY A 289 11.12 -36.35 32.34
CA GLY A 289 10.84 -37.65 32.94
C GLY A 289 11.33 -37.73 34.38
N LEU A 290 12.59 -37.35 34.64
CA LEU A 290 13.19 -37.31 35.98
C LEU A 290 12.47 -36.31 36.90
N GLN A 291 12.19 -35.09 36.44
CA GLN A 291 11.45 -34.11 37.21
C GLN A 291 10.05 -34.61 37.62
N ARG A 292 9.37 -35.28 36.68
CA ARG A 292 8.06 -35.89 36.97
C ARG A 292 8.16 -37.08 37.94
N ALA A 293 9.20 -37.88 37.83
CA ALA A 293 9.47 -38.98 38.78
C ALA A 293 9.76 -38.45 40.21
N LEU A 294 10.37 -37.27 40.31
CA LEU A 294 10.61 -36.55 41.57
C LEU A 294 9.39 -35.75 42.09
N GLY A 295 8.21 -35.89 41.43
CA GLY A 295 6.95 -35.30 41.91
C GLY A 295 6.62 -33.90 41.32
N VAL A 296 7.39 -33.38 40.37
CA VAL A 296 7.03 -32.11 39.69
C VAL A 296 5.76 -32.29 38.87
N THR A 297 4.76 -31.47 39.11
CA THR A 297 3.47 -31.55 38.42
C THR A 297 3.58 -31.26 36.93
N PRO A 298 2.74 -31.87 36.06
CA PRO A 298 2.69 -31.56 34.62
C PRO A 298 2.52 -30.09 34.35
N GLY A 299 1.66 -29.41 35.14
CA GLY A 299 1.41 -27.98 35.02
C GLY A 299 2.65 -27.09 35.26
N ALA A 300 3.48 -27.49 36.24
CA ALA A 300 4.71 -26.73 36.54
C ALA A 300 5.74 -26.82 35.38
N VAL A 301 5.84 -27.98 34.72
CA VAL A 301 6.70 -28.16 33.54
C VAL A 301 6.21 -27.29 32.39
N VAL A 302 4.90 -27.32 32.08
CA VAL A 302 4.29 -26.51 31.05
C VAL A 302 4.46 -25.02 31.34
N ALA A 303 4.20 -24.61 32.59
CA ALA A 303 4.36 -23.21 33.02
C ALA A 303 5.80 -22.70 32.88
N THR A 304 6.82 -23.55 33.12
CA THR A 304 8.24 -23.19 32.95
C THR A 304 8.56 -22.91 31.48
N HIS A 305 8.06 -23.74 30.55
CA HIS A 305 8.26 -23.52 29.11
C HIS A 305 7.47 -22.32 28.60
N ALA A 306 6.24 -22.09 29.07
CA ALA A 306 5.46 -20.89 28.78
C ALA A 306 6.15 -19.62 29.28
N ALA A 307 6.59 -19.59 30.53
CA ALA A 307 7.31 -18.47 31.15
C ALA A 307 8.59 -18.14 30.38
N ARG A 308 9.30 -19.14 29.89
CA ARG A 308 10.47 -18.91 29.03
C ARG A 308 10.10 -18.24 27.71
N GLY A 309 9.02 -18.68 27.06
CA GLY A 309 8.48 -18.05 25.88
C GLY A 309 8.14 -16.57 26.14
N VAL A 310 7.47 -16.27 27.23
CA VAL A 310 7.09 -14.90 27.65
C VAL A 310 8.33 -14.03 27.89
N LEU A 311 9.31 -14.52 28.63
CA LEU A 311 10.54 -13.75 28.97
C LEU A 311 11.33 -13.36 27.71
N VAL A 312 11.30 -14.16 26.66
CA VAL A 312 11.93 -13.84 25.38
C VAL A 312 11.04 -12.95 24.52
N ALA A 313 9.72 -13.25 24.49
CA ALA A 313 8.80 -12.58 23.59
C ALA A 313 8.49 -11.14 24.02
N VAL A 314 8.37 -10.84 25.31
CA VAL A 314 8.01 -9.48 25.78
C VAL A 314 9.00 -8.41 25.29
N PRO A 315 10.30 -8.49 25.60
CA PRO A 315 11.24 -7.46 25.12
C PRO A 315 11.39 -7.48 23.60
N ALA A 316 11.37 -8.66 22.97
CA ALA A 316 11.52 -8.77 21.52
C ALA A 316 10.32 -8.20 20.75
N ALA A 317 9.09 -8.49 21.20
CA ALA A 317 7.88 -7.94 20.61
C ALA A 317 7.78 -6.43 20.84
N ALA A 318 8.09 -5.94 22.04
CA ALA A 318 8.07 -4.52 22.34
C ALA A 318 9.05 -3.74 21.44
N LEU A 319 10.28 -4.22 21.32
CA LEU A 319 11.29 -3.59 20.44
C LEU A 319 10.90 -3.68 18.96
N GLY A 320 10.41 -4.83 18.51
CA GLY A 320 9.98 -5.04 17.12
C GLY A 320 8.80 -4.15 16.74
N LEU A 321 7.73 -4.13 17.54
CA LEU A 321 6.54 -3.29 17.30
C LEU A 321 6.87 -1.81 17.34
N ALA A 322 7.65 -1.36 18.32
CA ALA A 322 8.09 0.03 18.43
C ALA A 322 8.94 0.43 17.22
N ALA A 323 9.91 -0.38 16.83
CA ALA A 323 10.74 -0.14 15.65
C ALA A 323 9.89 -0.11 14.36
N GLY A 324 8.93 -1.04 14.23
CA GLY A 324 7.99 -1.08 13.10
C GLY A 324 7.14 0.18 13.00
N GLY A 325 6.56 0.62 14.12
CA GLY A 325 5.79 1.86 14.17
C GLY A 325 6.63 3.10 13.81
N LEU A 326 7.87 3.18 14.31
CA LEU A 326 8.79 4.28 14.00
C LEU A 326 9.21 4.30 12.53
N VAL A 327 9.54 3.15 11.95
CA VAL A 327 9.92 3.03 10.53
C VAL A 327 8.74 3.39 9.62
N ALA A 328 7.52 2.99 9.99
CA ALA A 328 6.31 3.27 9.23
C ALA A 328 5.88 4.75 9.29
N ARG A 329 6.25 5.47 10.35
CA ARG A 329 5.72 6.80 10.65
C ARG A 329 5.93 7.81 9.52
N ALA A 330 7.16 8.06 9.11
CA ALA A 330 7.46 9.08 8.11
C ALA A 330 6.85 8.79 6.71
N PRO A 331 6.91 7.56 6.17
CA PRO A 331 6.21 7.23 4.93
C PRO A 331 4.68 7.41 5.04
N THR A 332 4.08 6.96 6.14
CA THR A 332 2.63 7.05 6.36
C THR A 332 2.17 8.50 6.48
N GLU A 333 2.87 9.34 7.23
CA GLU A 333 2.56 10.77 7.34
C GLU A 333 2.64 11.50 5.99
N ARG A 334 3.53 11.07 5.08
CA ARG A 334 3.60 11.62 3.72
C ARG A 334 2.38 11.22 2.90
N VAL A 335 1.97 9.95 2.96
CA VAL A 335 0.77 9.47 2.25
C VAL A 335 -0.47 10.17 2.77
N LEU A 336 -0.70 10.18 4.08
CA LEU A 336 -1.83 10.89 4.72
C LEU A 336 -1.84 12.38 4.34
N GLY A 337 -0.66 13.01 4.35
CA GLY A 337 -0.52 14.39 3.95
C GLY A 337 -0.89 14.66 2.49
N SER A 338 -0.62 13.74 1.59
CA SER A 338 -1.01 13.84 0.17
C SER A 338 -2.50 13.59 -0.04
N LEU A 339 -3.14 12.82 0.83
CA LEU A 339 -4.59 12.57 0.83
C LEU A 339 -5.39 13.63 1.62
N ASN A 340 -4.74 14.63 2.18
CA ASN A 340 -5.35 15.62 3.09
C ASN A 340 -5.93 15.03 4.37
N GLU A 341 -5.38 13.91 4.81
CA GLU A 341 -5.78 13.16 6.00
C GLU A 341 -4.92 13.47 7.21
N LEU A 342 -5.42 13.15 8.41
CA LEU A 342 -4.69 13.37 9.65
C LEU A 342 -4.03 12.09 10.19
N PRO A 343 -2.83 12.20 10.80
CA PRO A 343 -2.19 11.08 11.46
C PRO A 343 -3.03 10.60 12.66
N PRO A 344 -2.88 9.32 13.07
CA PRO A 344 -3.57 8.78 14.22
C PRO A 344 -3.09 9.43 15.53
N ASP A 345 -3.98 9.43 16.52
CA ASP A 345 -3.61 9.76 17.87
C ASP A 345 -2.60 8.74 18.42
N GLY A 346 -1.48 9.23 18.95
CA GLY A 346 -0.40 8.36 19.42
C GLY A 346 -0.84 7.38 20.51
N GLY A 347 -1.81 7.76 21.34
CA GLY A 347 -2.36 6.90 22.40
C GLY A 347 -3.10 5.68 21.89
N MET A 348 -4.00 5.87 20.91
CA MET A 348 -4.77 4.76 20.32
C MET A 348 -3.86 3.81 19.53
N LEU A 349 -2.94 4.35 18.74
CA LEU A 349 -1.96 3.52 18.02
C LEU A 349 -1.10 2.71 19.00
N ALA A 350 -0.62 3.31 20.08
CA ALA A 350 0.13 2.61 21.10
C ALA A 350 -0.70 1.50 21.78
N ALA A 351 -1.98 1.74 22.06
CA ALA A 351 -2.88 0.73 22.61
C ALA A 351 -3.07 -0.46 21.67
N LEU A 352 -3.25 -0.20 20.36
CA LEU A 352 -3.36 -1.25 19.34
C LEU A 352 -2.06 -2.05 19.20
N LEU A 353 -0.90 -1.38 19.19
CA LEU A 353 0.40 -2.05 19.17
C LEU A 353 0.60 -2.90 20.44
N ALA A 354 0.18 -2.42 21.60
CA ALA A 354 0.24 -3.17 22.86
C ALA A 354 -0.69 -4.41 22.79
N ALA A 355 -1.90 -4.30 22.26
CA ALA A 355 -2.82 -5.43 22.09
C ALA A 355 -2.23 -6.50 21.17
N ILE A 356 -1.65 -6.11 20.03
CA ILE A 356 -0.92 -7.05 19.16
C ILE A 356 0.31 -7.62 19.86
N GLY A 357 1.01 -6.82 20.65
CA GLY A 357 2.13 -7.30 21.50
C GLY A 357 1.70 -8.42 22.44
N VAL A 358 0.57 -8.26 23.12
CA VAL A 358 -0.02 -9.30 23.98
C VAL A 358 -0.37 -10.54 23.16
N ALA A 359 -0.95 -10.39 21.98
CA ALA A 359 -1.28 -11.51 21.09
C ALA A 359 -0.02 -12.27 20.64
N VAL A 360 1.04 -11.56 20.23
CA VAL A 360 2.34 -12.15 19.86
C VAL A 360 2.95 -12.89 21.05
N VAL A 361 2.98 -12.28 22.23
CA VAL A 361 3.52 -12.91 23.44
C VAL A 361 2.72 -14.18 23.81
N THR A 362 1.40 -14.13 23.71
CA THR A 362 0.51 -15.28 23.96
C THR A 362 0.77 -16.39 22.95
N LEU A 363 0.91 -16.06 21.67
CA LEU A 363 1.23 -17.04 20.61
C LEU A 363 2.58 -17.70 20.86
N VAL A 364 3.61 -16.94 21.22
CA VAL A 364 4.95 -17.46 21.52
C VAL A 364 4.92 -18.34 22.79
N ALA A 365 4.20 -17.92 23.81
CA ALA A 365 4.02 -18.71 25.03
C ALA A 365 3.31 -20.04 24.74
N ALA A 366 2.24 -20.02 23.97
CA ALA A 366 1.51 -21.21 23.53
C ALA A 366 2.38 -22.13 22.66
N ALA A 367 3.10 -21.58 21.68
CA ALA A 367 4.03 -22.34 20.84
C ALA A 367 5.13 -23.02 21.63
N SER A 368 5.60 -22.38 22.72
CA SER A 368 6.60 -22.95 23.63
C SER A 368 6.02 -23.97 24.60
N ALA A 369 4.79 -23.78 25.06
CA ALA A 369 4.11 -24.64 26.03
C ALA A 369 3.55 -25.92 25.42
N LEU A 370 3.04 -25.86 24.17
CA LEU A 370 2.32 -26.97 23.52
C LEU A 370 3.16 -28.25 23.40
N PRO A 371 4.44 -28.24 23.00
CA PRO A 371 5.27 -29.43 22.97
C PRO A 371 5.52 -30.02 24.36
N ALA A 372 5.71 -29.16 25.37
CA ALA A 372 5.88 -29.59 26.76
C ALA A 372 4.61 -30.23 27.30
N TRP A 373 3.43 -29.67 27.01
CA TRP A 373 2.14 -30.26 27.38
C TRP A 373 1.93 -31.66 26.74
N ARG A 374 2.26 -31.80 25.44
CA ARG A 374 2.23 -33.10 24.77
C ARG A 374 3.18 -34.11 25.40
N ALA A 375 4.38 -33.70 25.80
CA ALA A 375 5.34 -34.54 26.47
C ALA A 375 4.83 -34.99 27.86
N THR A 376 4.25 -34.09 28.64
CA THR A 376 3.76 -34.39 30.00
C THR A 376 2.53 -35.30 30.03
N ARG A 377 1.85 -35.55 28.94
CA ARG A 377 0.76 -36.54 28.81
C ARG A 377 1.28 -37.99 28.79
N ARG A 378 2.59 -38.18 28.59
CA ARG A 378 3.22 -39.52 28.64
C ARG A 378 3.63 -39.88 30.07
N SER A 379 3.68 -41.17 30.38
CA SER A 379 4.14 -41.63 31.67
C SER A 379 5.64 -41.33 31.88
N PRO A 380 6.10 -41.04 33.10
CA PRO A 380 7.52 -40.82 33.40
C PRO A 380 8.43 -41.91 32.89
N ALA A 381 8.00 -43.17 33.05
CA ALA A 381 8.75 -44.35 32.59
C ALA A 381 8.91 -44.40 31.06
N ALA A 382 7.90 -43.94 30.30
CA ALA A 382 7.98 -43.87 28.84
C ALA A 382 8.92 -42.73 28.36
N LEU A 383 8.99 -41.64 29.11
CA LEU A 383 9.91 -40.53 28.82
C LEU A 383 11.37 -40.90 29.05
N LEU A 384 11.65 -41.68 30.11
CA LEU A 384 13.00 -42.15 30.47
C LEU A 384 13.52 -43.27 29.55
N ARG A 385 12.63 -44.00 28.85
CA ARG A 385 13.02 -45.01 27.86
C ARG A 385 13.32 -44.44 26.46
N GLY A 386 13.41 -43.14 26.30
CA GLY A 386 13.77 -42.52 25.04
C GLY A 386 12.67 -42.55 23.94
N GLY A 387 11.41 -42.58 24.34
CA GLY A 387 10.28 -42.58 23.37
C GLY A 387 10.21 -41.32 22.50
N ASP A 388 10.28 -41.51 21.19
CA ASP A 388 10.19 -40.43 20.18
C ASP A 388 8.82 -39.70 20.28
N LEU A 389 8.81 -38.33 20.22
CA LEU A 389 7.60 -37.53 20.27
C LEU A 389 6.77 -37.57 18.97
N SER A 390 7.29 -38.23 17.94
CA SER A 390 6.57 -38.39 16.67
C SER A 390 5.38 -39.34 16.82
N PRO A 391 4.18 -39.01 16.32
CA PRO A 391 3.12 -40.01 16.18
C PRO A 391 3.67 -41.13 15.30
N HIS A 392 3.53 -42.35 15.74
CA HIS A 392 3.95 -43.55 15.03
C HIS A 392 3.28 -43.60 13.65
N LEU A 393 3.89 -43.06 12.63
CA LEU A 393 3.84 -43.72 11.35
C LEU A 393 4.61 -45.02 11.57
N LYS A 394 3.90 -46.18 11.55
CA LYS A 394 4.49 -47.49 11.63
C LYS A 394 5.76 -47.49 10.78
N ALA A 395 6.91 -47.50 11.44
CA ALA A 395 8.13 -47.87 10.78
C ALA A 395 7.87 -49.30 10.29
N ASP A 396 7.73 -49.49 8.99
CA ASP A 396 7.96 -50.75 8.37
C ASP A 396 9.38 -51.17 8.78
N SER A 397 9.47 -51.96 9.81
CA SER A 397 10.69 -52.63 10.15
C SER A 397 11.13 -53.38 8.89
N PRO A 398 12.36 -53.19 8.41
CA PRO A 398 12.86 -54.03 7.34
C PRO A 398 12.82 -55.47 7.91
N ARG A 399 11.95 -56.27 7.30
CA ARG A 399 11.92 -57.70 7.58
C ARG A 399 13.35 -58.25 7.42
N SER A 400 13.97 -58.58 8.53
CA SER A 400 15.20 -59.35 8.53
C SER A 400 14.85 -60.75 8.02
N GLY A 401 15.17 -61.04 6.79
CA GLY A 401 14.93 -62.36 6.25
C GLY A 401 15.14 -62.43 4.74
N SER A 402 16.37 -62.24 4.26
CA SER A 402 16.87 -63.06 3.16
C SER A 402 18.40 -62.96 3.09
N ARG A 403 19.06 -64.06 3.52
CA ARG A 403 20.44 -64.34 3.15
C ARG A 403 20.48 -64.50 1.62
N GLY A 404 20.79 -63.42 0.91
CA GLY A 404 21.12 -63.43 -0.51
C GLY A 404 22.59 -62.98 -0.68
N ARG A 405 23.49 -63.94 -0.88
CA ARG A 405 24.82 -63.65 -1.45
C ARG A 405 24.62 -62.99 -2.82
N GLY A 406 24.75 -61.69 -2.88
CA GLY A 406 24.80 -60.91 -4.11
C GLY A 406 25.86 -59.87 -3.96
N GLY A 407 26.96 -59.97 -4.74
CA GLY A 407 28.09 -59.08 -4.70
C GLY A 407 27.68 -57.62 -4.83
N VAL A 408 28.15 -56.79 -3.95
CA VAL A 408 28.01 -55.34 -4.00
C VAL A 408 28.90 -54.86 -5.15
N SER A 409 28.34 -54.70 -6.33
CA SER A 409 28.91 -53.87 -7.35
C SER A 409 28.87 -52.43 -6.80
N ALA A 410 30.02 -51.97 -6.33
CA ALA A 410 30.25 -50.56 -5.98
C ALA A 410 30.18 -49.69 -7.24
N GLY A 411 29.00 -49.51 -7.78
CA GLY A 411 28.70 -48.48 -8.76
C GLY A 411 28.93 -47.13 -8.13
N ARG A 412 30.08 -46.51 -8.45
CA ARG A 412 30.39 -45.12 -8.16
C ARG A 412 29.24 -44.22 -8.66
N ARG A 413 28.21 -43.98 -7.86
CA ARG A 413 27.33 -42.83 -8.05
C ARG A 413 28.05 -41.63 -7.43
N PRO A 414 28.29 -40.55 -8.18
CA PRO A 414 28.91 -39.35 -7.66
C PRO A 414 27.96 -38.64 -6.73
N GLY A 415 27.84 -39.11 -5.51
CA GLY A 415 27.03 -38.47 -4.46
C GLY A 415 27.96 -37.79 -3.47
N GLY A 416 28.47 -36.59 -3.82
CA GLY A 416 29.30 -35.81 -2.90
C GLY A 416 28.57 -35.44 -1.60
N LEU A 417 29.27 -34.89 -0.62
CA LEU A 417 28.78 -34.47 0.69
C LEU A 417 27.54 -33.58 0.62
N GLY A 418 27.35 -32.83 -0.48
CA GLY A 418 26.14 -32.03 -0.74
C GLY A 418 24.89 -32.90 -0.89
N VAL A 419 24.98 -34.04 -1.62
CA VAL A 419 23.84 -34.98 -1.78
C VAL A 419 23.49 -35.64 -0.46
N LEU A 420 24.49 -35.92 0.38
CA LEU A 420 24.26 -36.40 1.74
C LEU A 420 23.49 -35.35 2.57
N GLY A 421 23.84 -34.05 2.42
CA GLY A 421 23.11 -32.93 3.04
C GLY A 421 21.64 -32.87 2.63
N VAL A 422 21.35 -33.05 1.33
CA VAL A 422 19.98 -33.15 0.81
C VAL A 422 19.21 -34.27 1.46
N ARG A 423 19.77 -35.48 1.49
CA ARG A 423 19.14 -36.67 2.09
C ARG A 423 18.89 -36.50 3.58
N LEU A 424 19.78 -35.84 4.33
CA LEU A 424 19.65 -35.58 5.76
C LEU A 424 18.42 -34.73 6.08
N VAL A 425 18.11 -33.71 5.24
CA VAL A 425 16.94 -32.83 5.44
C VAL A 425 15.67 -33.49 4.93
N ALA A 426 15.72 -34.16 3.78
CA ALA A 426 14.57 -34.83 3.17
C ALA A 426 14.07 -36.06 3.92
N ALA A 427 14.88 -36.65 4.80
CA ALA A 427 14.53 -37.84 5.60
C ALA A 427 13.28 -37.63 6.46
N ARG A 428 12.99 -36.40 6.91
CA ARG A 428 11.75 -36.06 7.64
C ARG A 428 10.78 -35.29 6.73
N ARG A 429 10.09 -36.04 5.85
CA ARG A 429 9.24 -35.49 4.78
C ARG A 429 8.26 -34.42 5.24
N ALA A 430 7.52 -34.65 6.33
CA ALA A 430 6.51 -33.70 6.81
C ALA A 430 7.12 -32.33 7.24
N ARG A 431 8.28 -32.38 7.92
CA ARG A 431 8.98 -31.15 8.35
C ARG A 431 9.65 -30.43 7.20
N PHE A 432 10.24 -31.20 6.27
CA PHE A 432 10.80 -30.68 5.06
C PHE A 432 9.72 -29.95 4.24
N ALA A 433 8.57 -30.59 4.01
CA ALA A 433 7.46 -30.00 3.29
C ALA A 433 6.95 -28.72 3.97
N SER A 434 6.78 -28.73 5.31
CA SER A 434 6.33 -27.53 6.03
C SER A 434 7.32 -26.38 5.90
N LEU A 435 8.63 -26.62 5.96
CA LEU A 435 9.65 -25.57 5.76
C LEU A 435 9.63 -25.02 4.34
N VAL A 436 9.51 -25.89 3.34
CA VAL A 436 9.45 -25.49 1.93
C VAL A 436 8.20 -24.65 1.65
N VAL A 437 7.04 -25.10 2.15
CA VAL A 437 5.78 -24.35 1.96
C VAL A 437 5.84 -23.00 2.65
N VAL A 438 6.28 -22.96 3.91
CA VAL A 438 6.33 -21.71 4.68
C VAL A 438 7.34 -20.71 4.09
N LEU A 439 8.55 -21.16 3.76
CA LEU A 439 9.56 -20.32 3.13
C LEU A 439 9.14 -19.91 1.70
N GLY A 440 8.52 -20.83 0.95
CA GLY A 440 7.99 -20.57 -0.38
C GLY A 440 6.88 -19.54 -0.37
N THR A 441 5.90 -19.67 0.54
CA THR A 441 4.82 -18.70 0.69
C THR A 441 5.36 -17.31 1.05
N ALA A 442 6.25 -17.23 2.03
CA ALA A 442 6.84 -15.95 2.42
C ALA A 442 7.67 -15.31 1.30
N THR A 443 8.40 -16.12 0.53
CA THR A 443 9.15 -15.64 -0.64
C THR A 443 8.22 -15.21 -1.77
N GLY A 444 7.11 -15.91 -2.02
CA GLY A 444 6.08 -15.52 -2.98
C GLY A 444 5.44 -14.18 -2.63
N VAL A 445 5.20 -13.94 -1.35
CA VAL A 445 4.75 -12.64 -0.84
C VAL A 445 5.79 -11.53 -1.10
N VAL A 446 7.07 -11.79 -0.90
CA VAL A 446 8.14 -10.83 -1.23
C VAL A 446 8.16 -10.51 -2.72
N LEU A 447 8.02 -11.53 -3.58
CA LEU A 447 7.93 -11.35 -5.03
C LEU A 447 6.73 -10.48 -5.41
N LEU A 448 5.56 -10.76 -4.86
CA LEU A 448 4.36 -9.95 -5.09
C LEU A 448 4.55 -8.49 -4.67
N LEU A 449 5.13 -8.22 -3.49
CA LEU A 449 5.40 -6.86 -3.02
C LEU A 449 6.33 -6.10 -3.96
N LEU A 450 7.37 -6.77 -4.42
CA LEU A 450 8.30 -6.20 -5.40
C LEU A 450 7.63 -5.98 -6.76
N ALA A 451 6.76 -6.90 -7.19
CA ALA A 451 5.98 -6.75 -8.41
C ALA A 451 5.04 -5.55 -8.35
N ILE A 452 4.31 -5.37 -7.23
CA ILE A 452 3.46 -4.18 -7.03
C ILE A 452 4.31 -2.91 -6.99
N ALA A 453 5.44 -2.91 -6.27
CA ALA A 453 6.32 -1.75 -6.20
C ALA A 453 6.91 -1.36 -7.57
N SER A 454 7.23 -2.35 -8.41
CA SER A 454 7.70 -2.10 -9.79
C SER A 454 6.57 -1.63 -10.71
N LEU A 455 5.37 -2.18 -10.56
CA LEU A 455 4.19 -1.70 -11.29
C LEU A 455 3.91 -0.23 -10.97
N LEU A 456 3.94 0.17 -9.70
CA LEU A 456 3.75 1.56 -9.30
C LEU A 456 4.82 2.48 -9.89
N GLN A 457 6.07 2.00 -10.00
CA GLN A 457 7.13 2.73 -10.69
C GLN A 457 6.90 2.80 -12.20
N ALA A 458 6.52 1.69 -12.83
CA ALA A 458 6.19 1.67 -14.26
C ALA A 458 5.04 2.62 -14.59
N LEU A 459 3.99 2.65 -13.74
CA LEU A 459 2.89 3.60 -13.87
C LEU A 459 3.35 5.07 -13.78
N ARG A 460 4.41 5.33 -13.02
CA ARG A 460 5.04 6.65 -12.91
C ARG A 460 5.91 6.99 -14.10
N ASP A 461 6.79 6.07 -14.50
CA ASP A 461 7.90 6.34 -15.42
C ASP A 461 7.54 6.06 -16.87
N ASP A 462 6.60 5.13 -17.12
CA ASP A 462 6.12 4.76 -18.46
C ASP A 462 4.62 4.98 -18.62
N PRO A 463 4.21 6.09 -19.26
CA PRO A 463 2.81 6.37 -19.56
C PRO A 463 2.11 5.29 -20.40
N ALA A 464 2.87 4.50 -21.17
CA ALA A 464 2.32 3.44 -22.02
C ALA A 464 1.65 2.33 -21.19
N THR A 465 2.10 2.10 -19.96
CA THR A 465 1.48 1.17 -19.01
C THR A 465 0.01 1.55 -18.71
N LEU A 466 -0.34 2.84 -18.82
CA LEU A 466 -1.71 3.36 -18.69
C LEU A 466 -2.44 3.46 -20.02
N GLY A 467 -1.92 2.88 -21.09
CA GLY A 467 -2.44 3.05 -22.45
C GLY A 467 -2.20 4.43 -23.05
N LYS A 468 -1.45 5.32 -22.37
CA LYS A 468 -1.12 6.66 -22.87
C LYS A 468 0.07 6.58 -23.83
N ARG A 469 -0.07 7.18 -24.98
CA ARG A 469 0.98 7.23 -26.01
C ARG A 469 1.69 8.58 -26.10
N TYR A 470 1.36 9.53 -25.21
CA TYR A 470 1.98 10.84 -25.09
C TYR A 470 2.89 10.91 -23.87
N GLN A 471 3.92 11.72 -23.90
CA GLN A 471 4.94 11.83 -22.86
C GLN A 471 4.90 13.15 -22.10
N LEU A 472 4.40 14.23 -22.75
CA LEU A 472 4.30 15.54 -22.14
C LEU A 472 2.88 16.11 -22.26
N THR A 473 2.53 16.94 -21.29
CA THR A 473 1.32 17.77 -21.32
C THR A 473 1.68 19.23 -21.12
N THR A 474 0.95 20.13 -21.75
CA THR A 474 1.12 21.57 -21.57
C THR A 474 -0.23 22.27 -21.60
N ARG A 475 -0.29 23.51 -21.14
CA ARG A 475 -1.47 24.36 -21.26
C ARG A 475 -1.22 25.43 -22.31
N LEU A 476 -1.47 25.09 -23.53
CA LEU A 476 -1.53 26.01 -24.65
C LEU A 476 -2.91 25.88 -25.30
N PRO A 477 -3.43 26.97 -25.91
CA PRO A 477 -4.71 26.94 -26.60
C PRO A 477 -4.65 26.00 -27.81
N GLU A 478 -5.80 25.49 -28.25
CA GLU A 478 -5.91 24.59 -29.40
C GLU A 478 -5.29 25.23 -30.69
N THR A 479 -5.37 26.56 -30.83
CA THR A 479 -4.79 27.31 -31.95
C THR A 479 -3.26 27.19 -32.04
N ALA A 480 -2.57 26.85 -30.95
CA ALA A 480 -1.13 26.63 -30.93
C ALA A 480 -0.70 25.23 -31.41
N THR A 481 -1.63 24.33 -31.71
CA THR A 481 -1.34 22.93 -32.03
C THR A 481 -0.34 22.76 -33.16
N ASP A 482 -0.48 23.52 -34.25
CA ASP A 482 0.42 23.42 -35.42
C ASP A 482 1.82 23.98 -35.11
N ALA A 483 1.88 25.07 -34.35
CA ALA A 483 3.16 25.62 -33.88
C ALA A 483 3.89 24.63 -32.93
N VAL A 484 3.16 23.92 -32.09
CA VAL A 484 3.73 22.87 -31.21
C VAL A 484 4.22 21.67 -32.03
N LYS A 485 3.48 21.24 -33.06
CA LYS A 485 3.93 20.16 -33.95
C LYS A 485 5.19 20.54 -34.75
N ALA A 486 5.40 21.82 -35.01
CA ALA A 486 6.61 22.29 -35.68
C ALA A 486 7.87 22.25 -34.80
N ILE A 487 7.75 22.02 -33.47
CA ILE A 487 8.92 21.90 -32.59
C ILE A 487 9.66 20.60 -32.90
N PRO A 488 10.98 20.65 -33.19
CA PRO A 488 11.77 19.46 -33.46
C PRO A 488 11.73 18.45 -32.30
N GLY A 489 11.35 17.20 -32.61
CA GLY A 489 11.18 16.14 -31.62
C GLY A 489 9.75 15.92 -31.17
N VAL A 490 8.79 16.79 -31.53
CA VAL A 490 7.36 16.52 -31.36
C VAL A 490 6.85 15.76 -32.59
N ARG A 491 6.28 14.60 -32.37
CA ARG A 491 5.71 13.75 -33.42
C ARG A 491 4.24 14.10 -33.70
N ASP A 492 3.49 14.42 -32.65
CA ASP A 492 2.09 14.79 -32.75
C ASP A 492 1.64 15.53 -31.49
N ALA A 493 0.62 16.38 -31.62
CA ALA A 493 0.02 17.13 -30.52
C ALA A 493 -1.49 17.27 -30.73
N ALA A 494 -2.25 17.20 -29.65
CA ALA A 494 -3.69 17.45 -29.63
C ALA A 494 -4.14 17.94 -28.25
N VAL A 495 -5.24 18.67 -28.19
CA VAL A 495 -5.87 18.99 -26.89
C VAL A 495 -6.70 17.80 -26.45
N ARG A 496 -6.48 17.34 -25.21
CA ARG A 496 -7.23 16.28 -24.56
C ARG A 496 -8.33 16.90 -23.72
N TYR A 497 -9.53 16.88 -24.23
CA TYR A 497 -10.70 17.35 -23.49
C TYR A 497 -11.17 16.31 -22.47
N SER A 498 -11.58 16.79 -21.31
CA SER A 498 -12.17 15.97 -20.26
C SER A 498 -13.42 16.67 -19.73
N ALA A 499 -14.57 16.09 -19.97
CA ALA A 499 -15.84 16.63 -19.51
C ALA A 499 -16.49 15.64 -18.53
N ASP A 500 -16.98 16.15 -17.40
CA ASP A 500 -17.83 15.36 -16.54
C ASP A 500 -19.24 15.31 -17.13
N ALA A 501 -19.87 14.16 -17.07
CA ALA A 501 -21.22 13.96 -17.53
C ALA A 501 -21.98 13.03 -16.58
N VAL A 502 -23.28 13.02 -16.75
CA VAL A 502 -24.17 12.14 -16.01
C VAL A 502 -24.89 11.25 -17.02
N GLY A 503 -25.01 9.97 -16.70
CA GLY A 503 -25.81 9.06 -17.52
C GLY A 503 -27.27 9.49 -17.51
N ALA A 504 -27.85 9.74 -18.70
CA ALA A 504 -29.25 10.18 -18.80
C ALA A 504 -30.26 9.08 -18.42
N SER A 505 -29.86 7.80 -18.57
CA SER A 505 -30.71 6.64 -18.30
C SER A 505 -30.56 6.08 -16.89
N SER A 506 -29.53 6.47 -16.15
CA SER A 506 -29.24 6.01 -14.79
C SER A 506 -29.14 7.21 -13.88
N LEU A 507 -30.17 7.50 -13.11
CA LEU A 507 -30.30 8.53 -12.07
C LEU A 507 -28.97 9.09 -11.50
N GLY A 508 -28.17 9.76 -12.36
CA GLY A 508 -27.04 10.54 -11.93
C GLY A 508 -25.72 9.83 -11.70
N SER A 509 -25.48 8.64 -12.28
CA SER A 509 -24.15 8.02 -12.22
C SER A 509 -23.12 8.91 -12.89
N PRO A 510 -22.11 9.42 -12.16
CA PRO A 510 -21.08 10.27 -12.73
C PRO A 510 -20.18 9.46 -13.65
N LEU A 511 -19.86 10.00 -14.81
CA LEU A 511 -18.92 9.44 -15.76
C LEU A 511 -18.06 10.53 -16.37
N LYS A 512 -16.92 10.15 -16.92
CA LYS A 512 -16.01 11.07 -17.57
C LYS A 512 -15.96 10.83 -19.07
N LEU A 513 -16.23 11.90 -19.82
CA LEU A 513 -16.11 11.89 -21.28
C LEU A 513 -14.71 12.37 -21.65
N ILE A 514 -14.01 11.60 -22.46
CA ILE A 514 -12.69 11.93 -22.96
C ILE A 514 -12.79 12.10 -24.48
N ALA A 515 -12.33 13.24 -24.98
CA ALA A 515 -12.27 13.54 -26.39
C ALA A 515 -10.93 14.18 -26.75
N TYR A 516 -10.53 14.11 -27.99
CA TYR A 516 -9.31 14.70 -28.50
C TYR A 516 -9.62 15.65 -29.66
N SER A 517 -8.94 16.79 -29.74
CA SER A 517 -9.12 17.74 -30.83
C SER A 517 -8.82 17.13 -32.21
N SER A 518 -8.00 16.09 -32.27
CA SER A 518 -7.71 15.32 -33.47
C SER A 518 -8.86 14.41 -33.95
N GLY A 519 -9.91 14.24 -33.14
CA GLY A 519 -11.01 13.29 -33.41
C GLY A 519 -10.68 11.83 -33.14
N ASP A 520 -9.43 11.43 -33.21
CA ASP A 520 -8.95 10.05 -32.99
C ASP A 520 -8.14 9.97 -31.68
N HIS A 521 -8.77 9.42 -30.65
CA HIS A 521 -8.11 9.25 -29.35
C HIS A 521 -7.01 8.19 -29.39
N THR A 522 -7.13 7.17 -30.26
CA THR A 522 -6.19 6.05 -30.30
C THR A 522 -4.76 6.47 -30.66
N ARG A 523 -4.59 7.62 -31.25
CA ARG A 523 -3.27 8.20 -31.53
C ARG A 523 -2.54 8.60 -30.24
N PHE A 524 -3.28 9.01 -29.21
CA PHE A 524 -2.76 9.52 -27.96
C PHE A 524 -3.06 8.66 -26.75
N GLU A 525 -4.20 7.94 -26.76
CA GLU A 525 -4.62 7.06 -25.67
C GLU A 525 -5.37 5.85 -26.25
N ALA A 526 -4.80 4.67 -26.04
CA ALA A 526 -5.34 3.43 -26.59
C ALA A 526 -5.35 2.32 -25.52
N PRO A 527 -6.27 2.40 -24.54
CA PRO A 527 -6.42 1.35 -23.55
C PRO A 527 -6.77 0.02 -24.24
N PRO A 528 -6.39 -1.13 -23.66
CA PRO A 528 -6.70 -2.45 -24.23
C PRO A 528 -8.20 -2.64 -24.49
N LEU A 529 -8.55 -3.21 -25.64
CA LEU A 529 -9.94 -3.52 -25.99
C LEU A 529 -10.35 -4.83 -25.30
N ALA A 530 -11.43 -4.78 -24.51
CA ALA A 530 -12.01 -5.95 -23.87
C ALA A 530 -13.03 -6.64 -24.78
N GLU A 531 -13.92 -5.85 -25.43
CA GLU A 531 -14.96 -6.36 -26.32
C GLU A 531 -15.20 -5.38 -27.48
N GLY A 532 -15.69 -5.89 -28.60
CA GLY A 532 -16.09 -5.08 -29.74
C GLY A 532 -14.93 -4.57 -30.60
N ARG A 533 -15.01 -3.33 -31.04
CA ARG A 533 -14.03 -2.68 -31.93
C ARG A 533 -13.77 -1.22 -31.57
N ARG A 534 -12.75 -0.64 -32.15
CA ARG A 534 -12.46 0.79 -32.01
C ARG A 534 -13.51 1.67 -32.72
N ALA A 535 -13.79 2.82 -32.16
CA ALA A 535 -14.66 3.83 -32.74
C ALA A 535 -14.05 4.40 -34.05
N ARG A 536 -14.88 4.58 -35.06
CA ARG A 536 -14.48 5.09 -36.39
C ARG A 536 -15.24 6.34 -36.80
N THR A 537 -16.41 6.55 -36.22
CA THR A 537 -17.29 7.67 -36.58
C THR A 537 -17.59 8.54 -35.35
N ALA A 538 -17.98 9.80 -35.58
CA ALA A 538 -18.31 10.74 -34.50
C ALA A 538 -19.53 10.31 -33.65
N GLY A 539 -20.37 9.41 -34.16
CA GLY A 539 -21.52 8.87 -33.43
C GLY A 539 -21.21 7.64 -32.57
N GLU A 540 -19.98 7.15 -32.62
CA GLU A 540 -19.55 5.95 -31.88
C GLU A 540 -18.79 6.32 -30.61
N ALA A 541 -18.86 5.44 -29.61
CA ALA A 541 -18.13 5.55 -28.37
C ALA A 541 -17.44 4.25 -27.98
N GLU A 542 -16.28 4.36 -27.34
CA GLU A 542 -15.67 3.27 -26.59
C GLU A 542 -15.88 3.56 -25.11
N VAL A 543 -16.43 2.59 -24.38
CA VAL A 543 -16.72 2.75 -22.93
C VAL A 543 -15.77 1.90 -22.11
N GLY A 544 -15.35 2.41 -20.95
CA GLY A 544 -14.58 1.63 -20.01
C GLY A 544 -15.40 0.50 -19.38
N VAL A 545 -14.75 -0.61 -18.99
CA VAL A 545 -15.38 -1.78 -18.35
C VAL A 545 -16.22 -1.35 -17.13
N GLY A 546 -15.68 -0.47 -16.27
CA GLY A 546 -16.41 0.00 -15.08
C GLY A 546 -17.72 0.76 -15.42
N LEU A 547 -17.75 1.49 -16.55
CA LEU A 547 -18.97 2.13 -17.03
C LEU A 547 -19.91 1.12 -17.70
N ALA A 548 -19.36 0.17 -18.45
CA ALA A 548 -20.12 -0.88 -19.10
C ALA A 548 -20.86 -1.75 -18.07
N ASP A 549 -20.17 -2.15 -17.00
CA ASP A 549 -20.75 -2.95 -15.91
C ASP A 549 -21.80 -2.16 -15.11
N ALA A 550 -21.49 -0.88 -14.77
CA ALA A 550 -22.39 -0.03 -13.99
C ALA A 550 -23.73 0.25 -14.72
N LEU A 551 -23.70 0.36 -16.04
CA LEU A 551 -24.87 0.71 -16.87
C LEU A 551 -25.43 -0.45 -17.71
N GLY A 552 -24.84 -1.65 -17.61
CA GLY A 552 -25.20 -2.82 -18.42
C GLY A 552 -24.95 -2.61 -19.92
N LEU A 553 -23.96 -1.80 -20.30
CA LEU A 553 -23.68 -1.46 -21.69
C LEU A 553 -22.86 -2.56 -22.38
N ARG A 554 -23.26 -2.87 -23.61
CA ARG A 554 -22.53 -3.81 -24.49
C ARG A 554 -22.33 -3.18 -25.86
N PRO A 555 -21.40 -3.68 -26.68
CA PRO A 555 -21.30 -3.24 -28.07
C PRO A 555 -22.65 -3.37 -28.78
N GLY A 556 -23.07 -2.26 -29.41
CA GLY A 556 -24.40 -2.11 -30.01
C GLY A 556 -25.39 -1.28 -29.20
N ALA A 557 -25.21 -1.14 -27.88
CA ALA A 557 -26.05 -0.33 -27.01
C ALA A 557 -25.87 1.18 -27.28
N THR A 558 -26.84 1.98 -26.81
CA THR A 558 -26.77 3.45 -26.89
C THR A 558 -26.38 4.01 -25.53
N LEU A 559 -25.30 4.74 -25.49
CA LEU A 559 -24.87 5.56 -24.36
C LEU A 559 -25.51 6.96 -24.51
N ALA A 560 -26.47 7.27 -23.65
CA ALA A 560 -27.06 8.58 -23.54
C ALA A 560 -26.47 9.33 -22.35
N VAL A 561 -25.84 10.48 -22.58
CA VAL A 561 -25.14 11.27 -21.55
C VAL A 561 -25.57 12.72 -21.63
N GLN A 562 -25.67 13.33 -20.46
CA GLN A 562 -25.82 14.75 -20.33
C GLN A 562 -24.48 15.33 -19.86
N PRO A 563 -23.67 15.89 -20.79
CA PRO A 563 -22.53 16.69 -20.41
C PRO A 563 -23.01 17.94 -19.66
N LEU A 564 -22.12 18.66 -19.01
CA LEU A 564 -22.46 19.94 -18.38
C LEU A 564 -22.88 20.97 -19.46
N GLY A 565 -24.04 20.76 -20.04
CA GLY A 565 -24.63 21.52 -21.14
C GLY A 565 -26.14 21.28 -21.20
N PRO A 566 -26.87 22.10 -22.01
CA PRO A 566 -28.32 22.06 -22.05
C PRO A 566 -28.90 20.86 -22.81
N ARG A 567 -28.08 20.12 -23.56
CA ARG A 567 -28.56 19.06 -24.44
C ARG A 567 -27.91 17.71 -24.12
N GLU A 568 -28.68 16.65 -24.32
CA GLU A 568 -28.21 15.27 -24.25
C GLU A 568 -27.36 14.91 -25.50
N ALA A 569 -26.31 14.18 -25.30
CA ALA A 569 -25.52 13.58 -26.38
C ALA A 569 -25.71 12.05 -26.37
N ARG A 570 -25.93 11.49 -27.54
CA ARG A 570 -26.12 10.04 -27.74
C ARG A 570 -25.01 9.47 -28.60
N PHE A 571 -24.45 8.34 -28.16
CA PHE A 571 -23.40 7.62 -28.83
C PHE A 571 -23.75 6.14 -28.92
N ARG A 572 -23.40 5.50 -30.02
CA ARG A 572 -23.47 4.04 -30.13
C ARG A 572 -22.20 3.43 -29.53
N VAL A 573 -22.33 2.60 -28.54
CA VAL A 573 -21.20 1.85 -27.97
C VAL A 573 -20.73 0.82 -28.99
N VAL A 574 -19.47 0.87 -29.41
CA VAL A 574 -18.89 -0.04 -30.39
C VAL A 574 -17.76 -0.88 -29.79
N GLY A 575 -17.20 -0.45 -28.66
CA GLY A 575 -16.15 -1.17 -27.94
C GLY A 575 -16.21 -0.93 -26.46
N VAL A 576 -15.77 -1.95 -25.72
CA VAL A 576 -15.51 -1.86 -24.27
C VAL A 576 -14.02 -1.95 -24.08
N VAL A 577 -13.43 -1.01 -23.33
CA VAL A 577 -11.99 -0.88 -23.12
C VAL A 577 -11.62 -1.00 -21.64
N ARG A 578 -10.46 -1.55 -21.37
CA ARG A 578 -9.92 -1.66 -20.03
C ARG A 578 -9.12 -0.41 -19.70
N ALA A 579 -9.77 0.55 -19.04
CA ALA A 579 -9.18 1.83 -18.63
C ALA A 579 -9.01 1.88 -17.13
N LEU A 580 -7.80 2.21 -16.65
CA LEU A 580 -7.52 2.37 -15.21
C LEU A 580 -8.11 3.68 -14.66
N GLN A 581 -8.28 4.69 -15.51
CA GLN A 581 -8.73 6.01 -15.12
C GLN A 581 -10.20 6.00 -14.69
N ASP A 582 -10.52 6.74 -13.61
CA ASP A 582 -11.87 6.89 -13.07
C ASP A 582 -12.60 5.53 -12.88
N GLU A 583 -11.89 4.49 -12.45
CA GLU A 583 -12.41 3.13 -12.24
C GLU A 583 -13.04 2.50 -13.49
N GLY A 584 -12.57 2.89 -14.65
CA GLY A 584 -13.18 2.49 -15.91
C GLY A 584 -14.53 3.15 -16.20
N ARG A 585 -14.96 4.18 -15.43
CA ARG A 585 -16.18 4.96 -15.70
C ARG A 585 -15.93 6.08 -16.70
N VAL A 586 -15.29 5.73 -17.79
CA VAL A 586 -14.90 6.65 -18.85
C VAL A 586 -15.57 6.28 -20.17
N ALA A 587 -15.80 7.27 -21.01
CA ALA A 587 -16.19 7.04 -22.41
C ALA A 587 -15.34 7.92 -23.34
N TYR A 588 -14.73 7.29 -24.32
CA TYR A 588 -13.99 7.95 -25.40
C TYR A 588 -14.95 8.28 -26.53
N VAL A 589 -15.10 9.56 -26.82
CA VAL A 589 -16.11 10.09 -27.75
C VAL A 589 -15.54 11.17 -28.66
N ALA A 590 -16.21 11.46 -29.74
CA ALA A 590 -15.82 12.57 -30.64
C ALA A 590 -16.16 13.94 -30.04
N PRO A 591 -15.28 14.95 -30.15
CA PRO A 591 -15.49 16.28 -29.57
C PRO A 591 -16.65 17.04 -30.19
N ASP A 592 -16.93 16.84 -31.48
CA ASP A 592 -17.95 17.58 -32.20
C ASP A 592 -19.37 17.34 -31.66
N ARG A 593 -19.67 16.11 -31.29
CA ARG A 593 -20.96 15.79 -30.63
C ARG A 593 -21.11 16.43 -29.27
N LEU A 594 -20.01 16.55 -28.54
CA LEU A 594 -20.02 17.23 -27.22
C LEU A 594 -20.21 18.75 -27.41
N ARG A 595 -19.54 19.36 -28.39
CA ARG A 595 -19.75 20.78 -28.73
C ARG A 595 -21.19 21.05 -29.16
N ALA A 596 -21.76 20.16 -29.98
CA ALA A 596 -23.16 20.27 -30.41
C ALA A 596 -24.17 20.13 -29.24
N ALA A 597 -23.81 19.39 -28.18
CA ALA A 597 -24.57 19.30 -26.96
C ALA A 597 -24.39 20.51 -26.02
N GLY A 598 -23.53 21.47 -26.38
CA GLY A 598 -23.27 22.66 -25.59
C GLY A 598 -22.24 22.45 -24.47
N ALA A 599 -21.46 21.39 -24.51
CA ALA A 599 -20.40 21.16 -23.53
C ALA A 599 -19.26 22.15 -23.72
N SER A 600 -18.81 22.76 -22.63
CA SER A 600 -17.55 23.50 -22.60
C SER A 600 -16.40 22.49 -22.56
N LEU A 601 -15.62 22.42 -23.63
CA LEU A 601 -14.48 21.52 -23.73
C LEU A 601 -13.19 22.28 -23.38
N ASP A 602 -12.55 21.87 -22.29
CA ASP A 602 -11.25 22.37 -21.87
C ASP A 602 -10.33 21.21 -21.49
N GLY A 603 -9.03 21.43 -21.61
CA GLY A 603 -8.06 20.42 -21.25
C GLY A 603 -6.63 20.75 -21.65
N PRO A 604 -5.66 19.97 -21.17
CA PRO A 604 -4.28 20.14 -21.54
C PRO A 604 -4.02 19.68 -22.98
N MET A 605 -3.10 20.32 -23.65
CA MET A 605 -2.50 19.81 -24.87
C MET A 605 -1.53 18.69 -24.53
N VAL A 606 -1.66 17.56 -25.18
CA VAL A 606 -0.83 16.37 -25.02
C VAL A 606 0.11 16.22 -26.20
N LEU A 607 1.35 15.83 -25.92
CA LEU A 607 2.42 15.74 -26.93
C LEU A 607 2.98 14.33 -27.00
N ARG A 608 2.99 13.75 -28.21
CA ARG A 608 3.76 12.56 -28.54
C ARG A 608 5.14 12.97 -29.00
N LEU A 609 6.15 12.40 -28.38
CA LEU A 609 7.53 12.69 -28.72
C LEU A 609 8.11 11.62 -29.64
N ALA A 610 9.08 12.00 -30.45
CA ALA A 610 9.91 11.05 -31.20
C ALA A 610 10.82 10.26 -30.22
N PRO A 611 11.18 9.00 -30.51
CA PRO A 611 12.16 8.28 -29.72
C PRO A 611 13.48 9.06 -29.61
N GLY A 612 14.00 9.21 -28.37
CA GLY A 612 15.23 9.96 -28.13
C GLY A 612 15.11 11.48 -28.20
N ALA A 613 13.90 12.05 -28.26
CA ALA A 613 13.72 13.50 -28.33
C ALA A 613 14.24 14.23 -27.08
N ASP A 614 14.92 15.33 -27.30
CA ASP A 614 15.45 16.20 -26.24
C ASP A 614 14.32 16.97 -25.55
N ARG A 615 13.93 16.50 -24.39
CA ARG A 615 12.87 17.11 -23.56
C ARG A 615 13.18 18.56 -23.16
N VAL A 616 14.45 18.91 -22.95
CA VAL A 616 14.85 20.26 -22.56
C VAL A 616 14.62 21.23 -23.71
N ARG A 617 14.98 20.83 -24.93
CA ARG A 617 14.75 21.62 -26.16
C ARG A 617 13.27 21.83 -26.40
N ILE A 618 12.45 20.75 -26.27
CA ILE A 618 11.00 20.83 -26.45
C ILE A 618 10.38 21.74 -25.41
N THR A 619 10.76 21.60 -24.14
CA THR A 619 10.25 22.48 -23.06
C THR A 619 10.59 23.95 -23.33
N ARG A 620 11.77 24.24 -23.83
CA ARG A 620 12.17 25.60 -24.22
C ARG A 620 11.32 26.14 -25.39
N GLY A 621 11.04 25.29 -26.38
CA GLY A 621 10.16 25.66 -27.51
C GLY A 621 8.72 25.93 -27.04
N LEU A 622 8.18 25.10 -26.13
CA LEU A 622 6.85 25.32 -25.57
C LEU A 622 6.76 26.62 -24.75
N ARG A 623 7.81 26.98 -24.01
CA ARG A 623 7.89 28.24 -23.28
C ARG A 623 7.93 29.45 -24.23
N ALA A 624 8.63 29.35 -25.35
CA ALA A 624 8.66 30.37 -26.37
C ALA A 624 7.28 30.61 -27.01
N LEU A 625 6.41 29.60 -27.04
CA LEU A 625 5.01 29.68 -27.47
C LEU A 625 4.05 30.16 -26.37
N GLY A 626 4.56 30.55 -25.19
CA GLY A 626 3.77 31.10 -24.10
C GLY A 626 3.35 30.08 -23.02
N ALA A 627 3.90 28.86 -23.03
CA ALA A 627 3.68 27.92 -21.94
C ALA A 627 4.35 28.45 -20.66
N GLY A 628 3.60 28.54 -19.56
CA GLY A 628 4.15 28.91 -18.24
C GLY A 628 5.24 27.94 -17.78
N ALA A 629 6.11 28.37 -16.88
CA ALA A 629 7.25 27.60 -16.41
C ALA A 629 6.83 26.21 -15.86
N ASP A 630 5.70 26.15 -15.14
CA ASP A 630 5.16 24.95 -14.53
C ASP A 630 4.03 24.30 -15.37
N ALA A 631 3.75 24.83 -16.55
CA ALA A 631 2.69 24.32 -17.42
C ALA A 631 3.11 23.08 -18.20
N VAL A 632 4.41 22.79 -18.30
CA VAL A 632 4.93 21.61 -19.02
C VAL A 632 5.17 20.50 -18.02
N ARG A 633 4.38 19.42 -18.12
CA ARG A 633 4.41 18.28 -17.18
C ARG A 633 4.56 16.97 -17.92
N GLY A 634 5.06 15.96 -17.21
CA GLY A 634 5.02 14.58 -17.69
C GLY A 634 3.59 14.05 -17.84
N ALA A 635 3.39 13.03 -18.64
CA ALA A 635 2.07 12.41 -18.89
C ALA A 635 1.41 11.82 -17.65
N THR A 636 2.19 11.48 -16.62
CA THR A 636 1.70 10.95 -15.32
C THR A 636 1.37 12.06 -14.32
N GLY A 637 1.75 13.31 -14.63
CA GLY A 637 1.48 14.48 -13.78
C GLY A 637 2.14 14.37 -12.39
N ASP A 638 1.55 15.03 -11.39
CA ASP A 638 2.09 15.16 -10.05
C ASP A 638 1.82 13.91 -9.16
N SER A 639 1.07 12.92 -9.65
CA SER A 639 0.80 11.65 -8.96
C SER A 639 2.07 10.79 -8.75
N GLY A 640 3.15 11.10 -9.48
CA GLY A 640 4.41 10.35 -9.42
C GLY A 640 5.06 10.34 -8.04
N ALA A 641 4.98 11.43 -7.28
CA ALA A 641 5.53 11.50 -5.93
C ALA A 641 4.78 10.58 -4.94
N PHE A 642 3.46 10.52 -5.04
CA PHE A 642 2.62 9.63 -4.24
C PHE A 642 2.93 8.15 -4.53
N LEU A 643 2.99 7.78 -5.81
CA LEU A 643 3.31 6.42 -6.24
C LEU A 643 4.71 5.99 -5.77
N ASP A 644 5.69 6.90 -5.78
CA ASP A 644 7.03 6.62 -5.30
C ASP A 644 7.08 6.36 -3.77
N VAL A 645 6.35 7.14 -2.98
CA VAL A 645 6.25 6.91 -1.52
C VAL A 645 5.62 5.56 -1.24
N LEU A 646 4.55 5.20 -1.96
CA LEU A 646 3.88 3.91 -1.82
C LEU A 646 4.80 2.75 -2.23
N ALA A 647 5.51 2.87 -3.35
CA ALA A 647 6.48 1.88 -3.80
C ALA A 647 7.63 1.69 -2.80
N ARG A 648 8.12 2.77 -2.17
CA ARG A 648 9.13 2.69 -1.09
C ARG A 648 8.59 1.96 0.13
N LEU A 649 7.36 2.25 0.55
CA LEU A 649 6.72 1.57 1.67
C LEU A 649 6.64 0.06 1.44
N LEU A 650 6.18 -0.36 0.25
CA LEU A 650 6.10 -1.77 -0.12
C LEU A 650 7.48 -2.45 -0.11
N ARG A 651 8.54 -1.77 -0.56
CA ARG A 651 9.92 -2.31 -0.48
C ARG A 651 10.42 -2.46 0.95
N ILE A 652 10.10 -1.52 1.84
CA ILE A 652 10.44 -1.63 3.26
C ILE A 652 9.77 -2.87 3.86
N VAL A 653 8.50 -3.10 3.57
CA VAL A 653 7.76 -4.29 4.03
C VAL A 653 8.37 -5.55 3.42
N ALA A 654 8.69 -5.56 2.12
CA ALA A 654 9.34 -6.70 1.46
C ALA A 654 10.70 -7.04 2.12
N ALA A 655 11.51 -6.02 2.43
CA ALA A 655 12.79 -6.21 3.12
C ALA A 655 12.60 -6.77 4.54
N ALA A 656 11.59 -6.32 5.27
CA ALA A 656 11.27 -6.82 6.60
C ALA A 656 10.81 -8.29 6.55
N VAL A 657 9.96 -8.67 5.58
CA VAL A 657 9.55 -10.08 5.37
C VAL A 657 10.76 -10.93 4.95
N ALA A 658 11.63 -10.44 4.07
CA ALA A 658 12.87 -11.13 3.68
C ALA A 658 13.78 -11.40 4.88
N LEU A 659 13.87 -10.47 5.84
CA LEU A 659 14.61 -10.67 7.10
C LEU A 659 14.03 -11.81 7.93
N VAL A 660 12.70 -11.93 8.00
CA VAL A 660 12.01 -13.06 8.67
C VAL A 660 12.33 -14.37 7.94
N CYS A 661 12.32 -14.40 6.61
CA CYS A 661 12.70 -15.57 5.81
C CYS A 661 14.15 -15.99 6.09
N LEU A 662 15.06 -15.04 6.16
CA LEU A 662 16.47 -15.30 6.51
C LEU A 662 16.58 -15.93 7.90
N HIS A 663 15.91 -15.33 8.89
CA HIS A 663 15.89 -15.88 10.24
C HIS A 663 15.35 -17.31 10.26
N ALA A 664 14.28 -17.58 9.52
CA ALA A 664 13.66 -18.89 9.34
C ALA A 664 14.67 -19.92 8.82
N LEU A 665 15.37 -19.56 7.75
CA LEU A 665 16.37 -20.43 7.11
C LEU A 665 17.55 -20.73 8.04
N VAL A 666 18.11 -19.70 8.68
CA VAL A 666 19.22 -19.86 9.65
C VAL A 666 18.79 -20.77 10.81
N SER A 667 17.59 -20.57 11.34
CA SER A 667 17.05 -21.37 12.44
C SER A 667 16.85 -22.84 12.04
N ALA A 668 16.32 -23.07 10.83
CA ALA A 668 16.09 -24.41 10.29
C ALA A 668 17.42 -25.17 10.07
N LEU A 669 18.45 -24.50 9.50
CA LEU A 669 19.76 -25.09 9.30
C LEU A 669 20.48 -25.36 10.62
N ALA A 670 20.43 -24.42 11.57
CA ALA A 670 21.03 -24.60 12.89
C ALA A 670 20.38 -25.76 13.65
N LEU A 671 19.07 -25.96 13.48
CA LEU A 671 18.35 -27.05 14.10
C LEU A 671 18.70 -28.41 13.45
N THR A 672 18.74 -28.46 12.10
CA THR A 672 19.16 -29.67 11.35
C THR A 672 20.58 -30.08 11.72
N ALA A 673 21.49 -29.12 11.81
CA ALA A 673 22.88 -29.36 12.20
C ALA A 673 23.01 -29.91 13.63
N ARG A 674 22.16 -29.46 14.54
CA ARG A 674 22.15 -29.91 15.94
C ARG A 674 21.52 -31.30 16.13
N GLU A 675 20.46 -31.59 15.37
CA GLU A 675 19.81 -32.92 15.42
C GLU A 675 20.71 -34.05 14.89
N ARG A 676 21.68 -33.69 14.04
CA ARG A 676 22.61 -34.61 13.41
C ARG A 676 24.04 -34.48 13.96
N ARG A 677 24.20 -34.00 15.20
CA ARG A 677 25.52 -33.82 15.82
C ARG A 677 26.36 -35.07 15.84
N GLY A 678 25.76 -36.23 16.18
CA GLY A 678 26.43 -37.49 16.13
C GLY A 678 26.95 -37.86 14.75
N ALA A 679 26.09 -37.79 13.71
CA ALA A 679 26.51 -38.00 12.32
C ALA A 679 27.57 -37.01 11.85
N VAL A 680 27.58 -35.78 12.33
CA VAL A 680 28.61 -34.77 12.05
C VAL A 680 29.89 -35.10 12.81
N ALA A 681 29.78 -35.55 14.05
CA ALA A 681 30.96 -35.96 14.86
C ALA A 681 31.66 -37.19 14.27
N THR A 682 30.89 -38.21 13.81
CA THR A 682 31.44 -39.39 13.12
C THR A 682 32.11 -39.01 11.80
N LEU A 683 31.54 -38.11 11.01
CA LEU A 683 32.16 -37.58 9.79
C LEU A 683 33.49 -36.85 10.10
N ARG A 684 33.55 -36.09 11.19
CA ARG A 684 34.77 -35.39 11.62
C ARG A 684 35.82 -36.37 12.17
N ALA A 685 35.39 -37.37 12.90
CA ALA A 685 36.29 -38.45 13.33
C ALA A 685 36.90 -39.22 12.13
N ALA A 686 36.12 -39.34 11.03
CA ALA A 686 36.60 -39.90 9.77
C ALA A 686 37.42 -38.91 8.89
N GLY A 687 37.78 -37.74 9.43
CA GLY A 687 38.67 -36.76 8.74
C GLY A 687 37.95 -35.65 7.96
N ALA A 688 36.65 -35.46 8.12
CA ALA A 688 35.96 -34.37 7.46
C ALA A 688 36.38 -33.00 8.03
N ASP A 689 36.94 -32.13 7.17
CA ASP A 689 37.35 -30.78 7.49
C ASP A 689 36.16 -29.78 7.52
N GLY A 690 36.44 -28.52 7.89
CA GLY A 690 35.42 -27.49 7.91
C GLY A 690 34.87 -27.14 6.51
N ARG A 691 35.53 -27.48 5.42
CA ARG A 691 35.04 -27.31 4.04
C ARG A 691 34.03 -28.39 3.70
N ALA A 692 34.27 -29.62 4.16
CA ALA A 692 33.37 -30.75 4.03
C ALA A 692 32.03 -30.49 4.75
N LEU A 693 32.06 -29.92 5.96
CA LEU A 693 30.87 -29.51 6.71
C LEU A 693 30.09 -28.41 5.99
N ARG A 694 30.77 -27.42 5.44
CA ARG A 694 30.10 -26.36 4.67
C ARG A 694 29.40 -26.88 3.41
N ARG A 695 30.03 -27.86 2.70
CA ARG A 695 29.38 -28.52 1.55
C ARG A 695 28.19 -29.34 1.94
N LEU A 696 28.23 -30.02 3.08
CA LEU A 696 27.09 -30.77 3.64
C LEU A 696 25.90 -29.85 3.97
N LEU A 697 26.18 -28.79 4.72
CA LEU A 697 25.15 -27.81 5.10
C LEU A 697 24.67 -26.98 3.92
N GLY A 698 25.53 -26.69 2.95
CA GLY A 698 25.18 -26.06 1.69
C GLY A 698 24.20 -26.90 0.87
N GLY A 699 24.44 -28.21 0.78
CA GLY A 699 23.49 -29.15 0.17
C GLY A 699 22.14 -29.20 0.90
N ALA A 700 22.16 -29.19 2.24
CA ALA A 700 20.95 -29.13 3.05
C ALA A 700 20.17 -27.80 2.84
N ALA A 701 20.87 -26.68 2.72
CA ALA A 701 20.28 -25.38 2.45
C ALA A 701 19.65 -25.30 1.04
N LEU A 702 20.37 -25.78 0.03
CA LEU A 702 19.88 -25.86 -1.34
C LEU A 702 18.62 -26.74 -1.46
N ALA A 703 18.59 -27.86 -0.73
CA ALA A 703 17.43 -28.74 -0.69
C ALA A 703 16.16 -28.04 -0.22
N VAL A 704 16.27 -27.03 0.65
CA VAL A 704 15.10 -26.25 1.13
C VAL A 704 14.85 -25.06 0.20
N VAL A 705 15.87 -24.30 -0.16
CA VAL A 705 15.72 -23.05 -0.91
C VAL A 705 15.21 -23.28 -2.32
N VAL A 706 15.75 -24.25 -3.06
CA VAL A 706 15.37 -24.47 -4.46
C VAL A 706 13.86 -24.80 -4.59
N PRO A 707 13.30 -25.79 -3.89
CA PRO A 707 11.87 -26.04 -3.99
C PRO A 707 11.01 -24.90 -3.39
N SER A 708 11.54 -24.16 -2.39
CA SER A 708 10.83 -22.96 -1.87
C SER A 708 10.74 -21.85 -2.92
N VAL A 709 11.76 -21.61 -3.70
CA VAL A 709 11.72 -20.64 -4.80
C VAL A 709 10.73 -21.08 -5.88
N ILE A 710 10.69 -22.37 -6.21
CA ILE A 710 9.72 -22.89 -7.18
C ILE A 710 8.28 -22.68 -6.65
N VAL A 711 8.03 -23.04 -5.39
CA VAL A 711 6.73 -22.82 -4.74
C VAL A 711 6.38 -21.32 -4.74
N ALA A 712 7.34 -20.45 -4.46
CA ALA A 712 7.17 -19.00 -4.46
C ALA A 712 6.73 -18.47 -5.82
N ILE A 713 7.42 -18.87 -6.88
CA ILE A 713 7.11 -18.46 -8.26
C ILE A 713 5.73 -18.95 -8.69
N VAL A 714 5.44 -20.22 -8.43
CA VAL A 714 4.13 -20.79 -8.78
C VAL A 714 3.00 -20.13 -8.00
N LEU A 715 3.18 -19.92 -6.72
CA LEU A 715 2.18 -19.27 -5.86
C LEU A 715 1.95 -17.81 -6.27
N GLU A 716 3.03 -17.08 -6.54
CA GLU A 716 2.95 -15.68 -6.97
C GLU A 716 2.25 -15.58 -8.32
N ALA A 717 2.72 -16.31 -9.33
CA ALA A 717 2.21 -16.18 -10.70
C ALA A 717 0.80 -16.77 -10.89
N ALA A 718 0.48 -17.89 -10.22
CA ALA A 718 -0.79 -18.59 -10.41
C ALA A 718 -1.91 -18.15 -9.46
N VAL A 719 -1.57 -17.59 -8.29
CA VAL A 719 -2.56 -17.30 -7.25
C VAL A 719 -2.50 -15.84 -6.81
N LEU A 720 -1.33 -15.36 -6.33
CA LEU A 720 -1.27 -14.06 -5.66
C LEU A 720 -1.43 -12.90 -6.63
N SER A 721 -0.70 -12.90 -7.73
CA SER A 721 -0.78 -11.82 -8.72
C SER A 721 -2.13 -11.74 -9.43
N PRO A 722 -2.75 -12.85 -9.91
CA PRO A 722 -4.08 -12.80 -10.50
C PRO A 722 -5.16 -12.38 -9.49
N LEU A 723 -5.08 -12.85 -8.24
CA LEU A 723 -6.03 -12.50 -7.21
C LEU A 723 -5.97 -11.00 -6.90
N VAL A 724 -4.77 -10.46 -6.72
CA VAL A 724 -4.57 -9.03 -6.42
C VAL A 724 -4.97 -8.18 -7.63
N ALA A 725 -4.60 -8.57 -8.85
CA ALA A 725 -5.01 -7.85 -10.06
C ALA A 725 -6.54 -7.79 -10.21
N HIS A 726 -7.23 -8.90 -9.94
CA HIS A 726 -8.69 -8.95 -10.01
C HIS A 726 -9.36 -8.08 -8.93
N VAL A 727 -8.88 -8.15 -7.68
CA VAL A 727 -9.43 -7.38 -6.57
C VAL A 727 -9.11 -5.90 -6.70
N ALA A 728 -7.90 -5.56 -7.16
CA ALA A 728 -7.44 -4.17 -7.23
C ALA A 728 -8.06 -3.39 -8.38
N ALA A 729 -8.19 -4.02 -9.54
CA ALA A 729 -8.64 -3.34 -10.77
C ALA A 729 -9.20 -4.34 -11.78
N GLY A 730 -10.30 -4.99 -11.46
CA GLY A 730 -10.99 -5.90 -12.40
C GLY A 730 -11.43 -5.22 -13.70
N TYR A 731 -11.53 -3.89 -13.68
CA TYR A 731 -11.86 -3.03 -14.81
C TYR A 731 -10.64 -2.65 -15.70
N ALA A 732 -9.42 -3.04 -15.32
CA ALA A 732 -8.20 -2.74 -16.06
C ALA A 732 -7.29 -3.98 -16.14
N ASP A 733 -6.50 -4.07 -17.22
CA ASP A 733 -5.42 -5.06 -17.29
C ASP A 733 -4.17 -4.50 -16.66
N LEU A 734 -3.93 -4.86 -15.39
CA LEU A 734 -2.68 -4.55 -14.75
C LEU A 734 -1.67 -5.67 -15.02
N PRO A 735 -0.51 -5.38 -15.62
CA PRO A 735 0.56 -6.36 -15.80
C PRO A 735 1.23 -6.61 -14.44
N LEU A 736 0.49 -7.26 -13.53
CA LEU A 736 0.98 -7.60 -12.22
C LEU A 736 1.65 -8.97 -12.27
N GLY A 737 2.94 -9.00 -12.03
CA GLY A 737 3.73 -10.21 -11.97
C GLY A 737 5.19 -9.87 -11.74
N ALA A 738 5.91 -10.76 -11.07
CA ALA A 738 7.32 -10.56 -10.83
C ALA A 738 8.13 -10.75 -12.12
N ASP A 739 8.90 -9.73 -12.49
CA ASP A 739 9.83 -9.80 -13.62
C ASP A 739 10.91 -10.86 -13.39
N ALA A 740 11.44 -11.43 -14.47
CA ALA A 740 12.55 -12.37 -14.41
C ALA A 740 13.75 -11.81 -13.63
N ARG A 741 14.00 -10.50 -13.70
CA ARG A 741 15.03 -9.81 -12.92
C ARG A 741 14.74 -9.84 -11.42
N GLN A 742 13.50 -9.64 -11.01
CA GLN A 742 13.10 -9.70 -9.60
C GLN A 742 13.19 -11.11 -9.06
N VAL A 743 12.71 -12.09 -9.83
CA VAL A 743 12.83 -13.52 -9.49
C VAL A 743 14.29 -13.90 -9.32
N THR A 744 15.17 -13.52 -10.25
CA THR A 744 16.59 -13.83 -10.16
C THR A 744 17.30 -13.14 -9.00
N LEU A 745 16.93 -11.88 -8.68
CA LEU A 745 17.45 -11.16 -7.52
C LEU A 745 17.00 -11.81 -6.21
N VAL A 746 15.73 -12.15 -6.05
CA VAL A 746 15.22 -12.80 -4.84
C VAL A 746 15.78 -14.20 -4.69
N ALA A 747 15.77 -15.01 -5.74
CA ALA A 747 16.36 -16.35 -5.71
C ALA A 747 17.85 -16.31 -5.43
N GLY A 748 18.60 -15.42 -6.10
CA GLY A 748 20.03 -15.21 -5.89
C GLY A 748 20.36 -14.75 -4.47
N SER A 749 19.58 -13.79 -3.92
CA SER A 749 19.75 -13.33 -2.54
C SER A 749 19.50 -14.46 -1.52
N LEU A 750 18.45 -15.27 -1.72
CA LEU A 750 18.16 -16.43 -0.86
C LEU A 750 19.29 -17.47 -0.93
N LEU A 751 19.85 -17.74 -2.12
CA LEU A 751 20.97 -18.65 -2.28
C LEU A 751 22.24 -18.13 -1.60
N VAL A 752 22.55 -16.85 -1.74
CA VAL A 752 23.67 -16.21 -1.03
C VAL A 752 23.48 -16.28 0.48
N LEU A 753 22.28 -15.95 0.97
CA LEU A 753 21.94 -16.01 2.39
C LEU A 753 21.99 -17.45 2.92
N ALA A 754 21.56 -18.42 2.12
CA ALA A 754 21.67 -19.84 2.45
C ALA A 754 23.12 -20.27 2.54
N GLY A 755 23.97 -19.83 1.63
CA GLY A 755 25.41 -20.06 1.65
C GLY A 755 26.09 -19.44 2.88
N LEU A 756 25.74 -18.21 3.23
CA LEU A 756 26.20 -17.53 4.44
C LEU A 756 25.75 -18.26 5.71
N ALA A 757 24.47 -18.63 5.81
CA ALA A 757 23.92 -19.39 6.93
C ALA A 757 24.62 -20.75 7.09
N ALA A 758 24.83 -21.48 5.99
CA ALA A 758 25.56 -22.75 5.98
C ALA A 758 27.03 -22.58 6.40
N SER A 759 27.69 -21.50 5.93
CA SER A 759 29.08 -21.21 6.28
C SER A 759 29.26 -20.83 7.75
N LEU A 760 28.37 -19.99 8.30
CA LEU A 760 28.38 -19.59 9.71
C LEU A 760 28.10 -20.78 10.63
N THR A 761 27.09 -21.59 10.29
CA THR A 761 26.76 -22.79 11.06
C THR A 761 27.88 -23.84 10.97
N GLY A 762 28.46 -24.01 9.78
CA GLY A 762 29.58 -24.91 9.57
C GLY A 762 30.86 -24.51 10.33
N ARG A 763 31.16 -23.21 10.41
CA ARG A 763 32.31 -22.69 11.22
C ARG A 763 32.08 -22.92 12.71
N ARG A 764 30.87 -22.75 13.21
CA ARG A 764 30.51 -23.00 14.62
C ARG A 764 30.66 -24.50 14.97
N LEU A 765 30.12 -25.38 14.12
CA LEU A 765 30.25 -26.84 14.30
C LEU A 765 31.69 -27.35 14.19
N ALA A 766 32.52 -26.74 13.33
CA ALA A 766 33.94 -27.09 13.21
C ALA A 766 34.73 -26.75 14.47
N ARG A 767 34.32 -25.81 15.29
CA ARG A 767 34.94 -25.41 16.55
C ARG A 767 34.48 -26.21 17.76
N GLU A 768 33.39 -27.00 17.67
CA GLU A 768 32.90 -27.84 18.79
C GLU A 768 33.83 -29.07 18.99
N PRO A 769 34.17 -29.46 20.21
CA PRO A 769 35.00 -30.66 20.47
C PRO A 769 34.29 -31.94 19.97
N ILE A 770 35.04 -32.80 19.25
CA ILE A 770 34.50 -34.05 18.67
C ILE A 770 33.96 -34.99 19.75
N VAL A 771 34.67 -35.07 20.89
CA VAL A 771 34.28 -35.91 22.04
C VAL A 771 32.93 -35.57 22.63
N ALA A 772 32.54 -34.26 22.59
CA ALA A 772 31.24 -33.82 23.08
C ALA A 772 30.07 -34.31 22.21
N GLY A 773 30.28 -34.46 20.89
CA GLY A 773 29.28 -34.97 19.95
C GLY A 773 29.09 -36.50 20.02
N LEU A 774 30.15 -37.26 20.36
CA LEU A 774 30.12 -38.72 20.47
C LEU A 774 29.55 -39.19 21.83
N ARG A 775 29.73 -38.41 22.90
CA ARG A 775 29.18 -38.73 24.24
C ARG A 775 27.66 -38.57 24.33
N GLU A 776 27.02 -37.87 23.42
CA GLU A 776 25.53 -37.76 23.40
C GLU A 776 24.85 -38.97 22.72
N GLU A 777 25.59 -39.86 22.02
CA GLU A 777 25.07 -41.07 21.39
C GLU A 777 25.38 -42.37 22.22
N ALA A 778 26.35 -42.32 23.12
CA ALA A 778 26.64 -43.42 24.07
C ALA A 778 25.82 -43.23 25.37
#